data_f09f7cde4a6654320682e748e8644261
#
_entry.id   f09f7cde4a6654320682e748e8644261
#
_cell.length_a   1.000
_cell.length_b   1.000
_cell.length_c   1.000
_cell.angle_alpha   90.00
_cell.angle_beta   90.00
_cell.angle_gamma   90.00
#
_symmetry.space_group_name_H-M   'P 1'
#
loop_
_entity.id
_entity.type
_entity.pdbx_description
1 polymer ?
#
loop_
_entity_poly.entity_id
_entity_poly.type
_entity_poly.pdbx_seq_one_letter_code
_entity_poly.pdbx_strand_id
1 'polypeptide(L)'
;MNPAYRSSGFRLVGIIAFAFGGGAIGRAADAALPQEPAHYCVDYWREADGLPQSRIRQIVQTRDGYVWLGTDGGLVRFDGVNFTVFDVRSGSLKDNEVWALKEDRDGALWIGTTGGGLTRLKDRKFTTYTTADGLSDDVVRQIDEDPEGRIWVATAHGVTRMGRDGLTVFGKKDGLVHDFVIRINAASPSGVFVVAGSQVQRLVDGRFVVVDGVVGPRDGRVANISLARDRSLWFTCESGVIKLWKDGVVSLGPVEEALVASGARAYDDGAGGIWLGSRDGVYRLENGRFVRAVSREDKARLGTVICMRADREGSLWLGLEANGLARLRRAQFTTLTAEDGLPGDSTRSVFQDSRGDVWIGTTTGFARWHEGQVTPYRELGGSPLATVTSIAEDAHGTIWLAASGELLKFKDGTLTRDPGWKRVFDIKAIYRDPAGRVWVATDGDGLFEFDNDKVTVFRKADGLGSDQVRGLANDRRGALWVTTSGGGVSRYADGRFTTFTTKDGLAGDRVGGVYADDAGALWFLAREGLTRYKNGKFFAFRAGDGLYSSFVSSMLEDGRGIFWFSCSRGLFTVSRADFDVLADGKTNALSSHEYGVKDGLNTGAFGAGVQPTAWRMKDGRLLFCSLKGLVIVDPHHLFSNTLPPPVCVERVTINKRACSPDRTLEVTPGEGEVEIHYAALSYLAPGKVRFKYRLDGFDHDWVDAGTRRFAYYASLPPGRYNFRVVACNADEVWNYVGATFSFVLKPYFRQTIWFYLACLAGLAAVIGAAYELRIMRLRMRERELQQRVDDAVAKVKVLSGMLPLCASCKKVRDDKGYWQQIETYIAEHSKTEVSHGLCPDCVKKLYPDIHRQLLAEQEAAGGPNPNP
;
A
#
# COMPACT_ATOMS: atom_id res chain seq x y z
N MET A 1 9.07 4.17 -88.90
CA MET A 1 7.72 4.69 -88.65
C MET A 1 7.37 4.55 -87.19
N ASN A 2 7.23 5.64 -86.48
CA ASN A 2 6.71 5.75 -85.17
C ASN A 2 5.26 5.30 -84.99
N PRO A 3 4.67 4.88 -83.82
CA PRO A 3 4.67 5.79 -82.62
C PRO A 3 4.75 5.07 -81.21
N ALA A 4 5.32 5.83 -80.29
CA ALA A 4 4.86 6.25 -79.02
C ALA A 4 4.20 5.25 -78.05
N TYR A 5 4.93 4.93 -77.00
CA TYR A 5 4.33 4.54 -75.71
C TYR A 5 4.80 5.54 -74.58
N ARG A 6 3.83 6.18 -73.95
CA ARG A 6 4.02 7.12 -72.83
C ARG A 6 4.39 6.33 -71.58
N SER A 7 5.52 6.68 -70.98
CA SER A 7 5.90 6.26 -69.61
C SER A 7 5.17 7.10 -68.58
N SER A 8 4.37 6.46 -67.72
CA SER A 8 3.84 7.07 -66.52
C SER A 8 4.92 7.02 -65.40
N GLY A 9 5.34 8.19 -64.96
CA GLY A 9 6.44 8.36 -64.05
C GLY A 9 6.10 7.88 -62.59
N PHE A 10 6.95 7.06 -62.08
CA PHE A 10 7.06 6.79 -60.64
C PHE A 10 7.68 8.04 -59.99
N ARG A 11 6.90 8.74 -59.17
CA ARG A 11 7.44 9.72 -58.26
C ARG A 11 8.03 9.02 -57.02
N LEU A 12 9.36 9.01 -56.97
CA LEU A 12 10.13 8.76 -55.76
C LEU A 12 9.82 9.89 -54.77
N VAL A 13 9.14 9.57 -53.63
CA VAL A 13 9.01 10.52 -52.52
C VAL A 13 10.26 10.39 -51.68
N GLY A 14 11.03 11.48 -51.69
CA GLY A 14 12.31 11.58 -51.03
C GLY A 14 12.15 11.56 -49.46
N ILE A 15 13.15 11.00 -48.87
CA ILE A 15 13.42 11.08 -47.44
C ILE A 15 13.67 12.54 -47.10
N ILE A 16 12.78 13.17 -46.31
CA ILE A 16 13.02 14.51 -45.75
C ILE A 16 13.92 14.35 -44.53
N ALA A 17 15.22 14.57 -44.74
CA ALA A 17 16.16 14.85 -43.65
C ALA A 17 15.96 16.32 -43.25
N PHE A 18 15.53 16.59 -42.04
CA PHE A 18 15.54 17.94 -41.47
C PHE A 18 17.00 18.34 -41.18
N ALA A 19 17.55 19.17 -42.06
CA ALA A 19 18.76 19.91 -41.76
C ALA A 19 18.36 21.23 -41.05
N PHE A 20 18.69 21.37 -39.77
CA PHE A 20 18.64 22.67 -39.10
C PHE A 20 19.85 23.49 -39.50
N GLY A 21 19.61 24.59 -40.21
CA GLY A 21 20.59 25.63 -40.52
C GLY A 21 20.90 26.44 -39.26
N GLY A 22 22.19 26.69 -39.08
CA GLY A 22 22.75 27.37 -37.94
C GLY A 22 22.48 28.86 -37.83
N GLY A 23 22.30 29.29 -36.62
CA GLY A 23 22.38 30.65 -36.12
C GLY A 23 23.01 30.61 -34.74
N ALA A 24 24.29 30.98 -34.66
CA ALA A 24 25.05 31.01 -33.42
C ALA A 24 24.55 32.09 -32.46
N ILE A 25 24.08 31.70 -31.27
CA ILE A 25 24.23 32.49 -30.04
C ILE A 25 24.59 31.49 -28.93
N GLY A 26 25.80 31.68 -28.39
CA GLY A 26 26.37 30.80 -27.37
C GLY A 26 25.57 30.84 -26.06
N ARG A 27 25.07 29.67 -25.69
CA ARG A 27 24.86 29.22 -24.31
C ARG A 27 25.41 27.80 -24.29
N ALA A 28 26.28 27.52 -23.31
CA ALA A 28 26.76 26.17 -23.07
C ALA A 28 25.56 25.25 -22.97
N ALA A 29 25.34 24.45 -24.00
CA ALA A 29 24.39 23.35 -23.95
C ALA A 29 24.97 22.38 -22.93
N ASP A 30 24.26 22.18 -21.82
CA ASP A 30 24.37 20.94 -21.03
C ASP A 30 24.26 19.80 -22.05
N ALA A 31 25.36 19.13 -22.31
CA ALA A 31 25.35 17.89 -23.04
C ALA A 31 24.53 16.92 -22.23
N ALA A 32 23.27 16.70 -22.62
CA ALA A 32 22.45 15.64 -22.07
C ALA A 32 23.25 14.35 -22.25
N LEU A 33 23.73 13.80 -21.14
CA LEU A 33 24.34 12.48 -21.06
C LEU A 33 23.38 11.49 -21.77
N PRO A 34 23.89 10.49 -22.50
CA PRO A 34 23.05 9.46 -23.08
C PRO A 34 22.15 8.94 -21.97
N GLN A 35 20.82 9.10 -22.15
CA GLN A 35 19.84 8.56 -21.20
C GLN A 35 20.04 7.07 -21.15
N GLU A 36 20.53 6.58 -20.02
CA GLU A 36 20.58 5.15 -19.74
C GLU A 36 19.17 4.56 -19.96
N PRO A 37 19.05 3.35 -20.54
CA PRO A 37 17.76 2.75 -20.78
C PRO A 37 16.97 2.73 -19.47
N ALA A 38 15.75 3.24 -19.51
CA ALA A 38 14.89 3.33 -18.32
C ALA A 38 14.64 1.91 -17.82
N HIS A 39 15.24 1.54 -16.70
CA HIS A 39 15.01 0.26 -16.07
C HIS A 39 13.61 0.26 -15.45
N TYR A 40 12.86 -0.85 -15.65
CA TYR A 40 11.55 -1.06 -15.10
C TYR A 40 11.60 -2.20 -14.09
N CYS A 41 10.91 -2.02 -12.97
CA CYS A 41 10.65 -3.07 -11.99
C CYS A 41 9.36 -3.78 -12.36
N VAL A 42 9.32 -5.09 -12.15
CA VAL A 42 8.17 -5.92 -12.47
C VAL A 42 7.58 -6.54 -11.21
N ASP A 43 6.32 -6.24 -10.94
CA ASP A 43 5.54 -6.90 -9.89
C ASP A 43 4.63 -7.96 -10.54
N TYR A 44 4.33 -9.06 -9.83
CA TYR A 44 3.54 -10.19 -10.34
C TYR A 44 2.41 -10.56 -9.38
N TRP A 45 1.27 -10.94 -9.95
CA TRP A 45 0.14 -11.56 -9.23
C TRP A 45 -0.34 -12.79 -9.99
N ARG A 46 -0.51 -13.88 -9.26
CA ARG A 46 -0.91 -15.19 -9.77
C ARG A 46 -2.13 -15.72 -9.02
N GLU A 47 -2.55 -16.94 -9.32
CA GLU A 47 -3.65 -17.60 -8.62
C GLU A 47 -3.41 -17.73 -7.11
N ALA A 48 -2.16 -17.94 -6.69
CA ALA A 48 -1.77 -17.94 -5.27
C ALA A 48 -2.01 -16.60 -4.56
N ASP A 49 -2.09 -15.50 -5.31
CA ASP A 49 -2.35 -14.15 -4.81
C ASP A 49 -3.85 -13.79 -4.87
N GLY A 50 -4.71 -14.74 -5.29
CA GLY A 50 -6.17 -14.57 -5.35
C GLY A 50 -6.77 -14.30 -6.73
N LEU A 51 -5.99 -14.38 -7.81
CA LEU A 51 -6.55 -14.38 -9.16
C LEU A 51 -7.34 -15.67 -9.41
N PRO A 52 -8.54 -15.63 -10.04
CA PRO A 52 -9.33 -16.82 -10.31
C PRO A 52 -8.72 -17.68 -11.42
N GLN A 53 -7.92 -17.09 -12.30
CA GLN A 53 -7.31 -17.72 -13.47
C GLN A 53 -6.10 -16.93 -13.97
N SER A 54 -5.06 -17.61 -14.44
CA SER A 54 -3.80 -16.98 -14.85
C SER A 54 -3.83 -16.31 -16.22
N ARG A 55 -4.81 -16.61 -17.07
CA ARG A 55 -4.93 -15.99 -18.39
C ARG A 55 -5.72 -14.69 -18.30
N ILE A 56 -5.08 -13.56 -18.62
CA ILE A 56 -5.70 -12.24 -18.61
C ILE A 56 -5.82 -11.68 -20.02
N ARG A 57 -7.05 -11.55 -20.50
CA ARG A 57 -7.39 -11.17 -21.87
C ARG A 57 -7.42 -9.68 -22.11
N GLN A 58 -7.93 -8.93 -21.13
CA GLN A 58 -8.11 -7.48 -21.19
C GLN A 58 -7.89 -6.83 -19.83
N ILE A 59 -7.39 -5.61 -19.84
CA ILE A 59 -7.20 -4.77 -18.65
C ILE A 59 -7.81 -3.41 -18.92
N VAL A 60 -8.58 -2.88 -17.98
CA VAL A 60 -9.13 -1.53 -18.01
C VAL A 60 -9.01 -0.91 -16.63
N GLN A 61 -8.55 0.33 -16.53
CA GLN A 61 -8.70 1.13 -15.31
C GLN A 61 -9.89 2.06 -15.50
N THR A 62 -10.90 1.93 -14.63
CA THR A 62 -12.10 2.77 -14.64
C THR A 62 -11.88 4.12 -13.97
N ARG A 63 -12.79 5.08 -14.19
CA ARG A 63 -12.66 6.45 -13.67
C ARG A 63 -12.67 6.54 -12.16
N ASP A 64 -13.34 5.61 -11.50
CA ASP A 64 -13.31 5.47 -10.05
C ASP A 64 -11.96 4.99 -9.51
N GLY A 65 -11.07 4.52 -10.41
CA GLY A 65 -9.69 4.14 -10.14
C GLY A 65 -9.43 2.65 -10.07
N TYR A 66 -10.45 1.80 -10.02
CA TYR A 66 -10.26 0.34 -10.01
C TYR A 66 -9.62 -0.19 -11.30
N VAL A 67 -8.78 -1.20 -11.16
CA VAL A 67 -8.28 -2.00 -12.29
C VAL A 67 -9.20 -3.21 -12.45
N TRP A 68 -9.73 -3.38 -13.67
CA TRP A 68 -10.60 -4.48 -14.04
C TRP A 68 -9.89 -5.40 -15.01
N LEU A 69 -10.02 -6.70 -14.80
CA LEU A 69 -9.37 -7.76 -15.58
C LEU A 69 -10.43 -8.67 -16.15
N GLY A 70 -10.37 -8.89 -17.47
CA GLY A 70 -11.10 -9.97 -18.13
C GLY A 70 -10.26 -11.23 -18.10
N THR A 71 -10.76 -12.29 -17.49
CA THR A 71 -10.09 -13.59 -17.37
C THR A 71 -10.96 -14.73 -17.89
N ASP A 72 -10.38 -15.92 -18.08
CA ASP A 72 -11.16 -17.12 -18.41
C ASP A 72 -11.97 -17.65 -17.20
N GLY A 73 -11.74 -17.12 -15.98
CA GLY A 73 -12.44 -17.48 -14.73
C GLY A 73 -13.44 -16.43 -14.24
N GLY A 74 -13.69 -15.37 -15.00
CA GLY A 74 -14.63 -14.30 -14.67
C GLY A 74 -14.07 -12.90 -14.85
N LEU A 75 -14.88 -11.92 -14.53
CA LEU A 75 -14.50 -10.52 -14.40
C LEU A 75 -13.89 -10.30 -13.02
N VAL A 76 -12.73 -9.65 -12.96
CA VAL A 76 -12.03 -9.38 -11.71
C VAL A 76 -11.86 -7.89 -11.51
N ARG A 77 -12.19 -7.39 -10.31
CA ARG A 77 -11.88 -6.04 -9.86
C ARG A 77 -10.72 -6.08 -8.88
N PHE A 78 -9.72 -5.25 -9.09
CA PHE A 78 -8.52 -5.16 -8.27
C PHE A 78 -8.38 -3.76 -7.63
N ASP A 79 -8.16 -3.72 -6.31
CA ASP A 79 -8.01 -2.48 -5.52
C ASP A 79 -6.54 -2.15 -5.19
N GLY A 80 -5.59 -2.90 -5.76
CA GLY A 80 -4.16 -2.82 -5.46
C GLY A 80 -3.70 -3.85 -4.40
N VAL A 81 -4.64 -4.44 -3.63
CA VAL A 81 -4.36 -5.44 -2.59
C VAL A 81 -5.22 -6.68 -2.76
N ASN A 82 -6.52 -6.52 -3.00
CA ASN A 82 -7.50 -7.59 -3.04
C ASN A 82 -8.13 -7.73 -4.43
N PHE A 83 -8.42 -8.97 -4.82
CA PHE A 83 -9.19 -9.31 -6.00
C PHE A 83 -10.65 -9.61 -5.61
N THR A 84 -11.61 -8.98 -6.29
CA THR A 84 -13.03 -9.31 -6.20
C THR A 84 -13.47 -9.93 -7.52
N VAL A 85 -14.00 -11.16 -7.47
CA VAL A 85 -14.39 -11.93 -8.67
C VAL A 85 -15.89 -11.85 -8.88
N PHE A 86 -16.28 -11.60 -10.12
CA PHE A 86 -17.66 -11.62 -10.61
C PHE A 86 -17.76 -12.69 -11.70
N ASP A 87 -18.57 -13.71 -11.48
CA ASP A 87 -18.70 -14.89 -12.31
C ASP A 87 -20.16 -15.34 -12.47
N VAL A 88 -20.36 -16.49 -13.13
CA VAL A 88 -21.69 -17.10 -13.27
C VAL A 88 -22.28 -17.50 -11.92
N ARG A 89 -21.45 -17.94 -10.96
CA ARG A 89 -21.92 -18.39 -9.64
C ARG A 89 -22.45 -17.22 -8.79
N SER A 90 -21.82 -16.04 -8.94
CA SER A 90 -22.29 -14.81 -8.31
C SER A 90 -23.56 -14.25 -8.97
N GLY A 91 -24.01 -14.82 -10.10
CA GLY A 91 -25.13 -14.31 -10.89
C GLY A 91 -24.83 -13.02 -11.66
N SER A 92 -23.55 -12.62 -11.69
CA SER A 92 -23.13 -11.37 -12.31
C SER A 92 -22.98 -11.49 -13.83
N LEU A 93 -22.56 -12.65 -14.31
CA LEU A 93 -22.32 -12.94 -15.73
C LEU A 93 -23.09 -14.17 -16.18
N LYS A 94 -23.28 -14.33 -17.49
CA LYS A 94 -23.83 -15.55 -18.09
C LYS A 94 -22.76 -16.54 -18.56
N ASP A 95 -21.51 -16.09 -18.67
CA ASP A 95 -20.34 -16.89 -19.02
C ASP A 95 -19.09 -16.32 -18.37
N ASN A 96 -18.15 -17.17 -17.96
CA ASN A 96 -16.94 -16.78 -17.21
C ASN A 96 -15.81 -16.28 -18.11
N GLU A 97 -15.74 -16.68 -19.37
CA GLU A 97 -14.66 -16.27 -20.26
C GLU A 97 -14.85 -14.83 -20.75
N VAL A 98 -14.25 -13.87 -20.02
CA VAL A 98 -14.33 -12.43 -20.34
C VAL A 98 -13.21 -12.05 -21.31
N TRP A 99 -13.59 -11.69 -22.54
CA TRP A 99 -12.65 -11.33 -23.60
C TRP A 99 -12.49 -9.85 -23.85
N ALA A 100 -13.53 -9.08 -23.59
CA ALA A 100 -13.56 -7.65 -23.88
C ALA A 100 -14.05 -6.83 -22.71
N LEU A 101 -13.37 -5.72 -22.46
CA LEU A 101 -13.74 -4.72 -21.44
C LEU A 101 -13.62 -3.33 -22.02
N LYS A 102 -14.62 -2.47 -21.80
CA LYS A 102 -14.59 -1.07 -22.17
C LYS A 102 -15.41 -0.24 -21.16
N GLU A 103 -14.82 0.80 -20.57
CA GLU A 103 -15.59 1.83 -19.88
C GLU A 103 -16.04 2.86 -20.89
N ASP A 104 -17.35 3.18 -20.91
CA ASP A 104 -17.91 4.23 -21.74
C ASP A 104 -17.77 5.62 -21.13
N ARG A 105 -18.11 6.65 -21.88
CA ARG A 105 -18.07 8.05 -21.41
C ARG A 105 -19.04 8.35 -20.26
N ASP A 106 -20.05 7.50 -20.07
CA ASP A 106 -21.03 7.62 -19.00
C ASP A 106 -20.61 6.85 -17.72
N GLY A 107 -19.42 6.24 -17.73
CA GLY A 107 -18.85 5.47 -16.63
C GLY A 107 -19.45 4.08 -16.43
N ALA A 108 -20.13 3.53 -17.44
CA ALA A 108 -20.54 2.13 -17.40
C ALA A 108 -19.42 1.23 -17.95
N LEU A 109 -19.16 0.11 -17.29
CA LEU A 109 -18.25 -0.91 -17.76
C LEU A 109 -19.01 -1.93 -18.63
N TRP A 110 -18.57 -2.07 -19.88
CA TRP A 110 -19.07 -3.05 -20.83
C TRP A 110 -18.16 -4.28 -20.83
N ILE A 111 -18.77 -5.45 -20.75
CA ILE A 111 -18.10 -6.74 -20.56
C ILE A 111 -18.59 -7.68 -21.67
N GLY A 112 -17.67 -8.16 -22.51
CA GLY A 112 -17.94 -9.12 -23.56
C GLY A 112 -17.41 -10.50 -23.20
N THR A 113 -18.23 -11.53 -23.38
CA THR A 113 -17.89 -12.94 -23.06
C THR A 113 -17.94 -13.83 -24.28
N THR A 114 -17.46 -15.09 -24.17
CA THR A 114 -17.39 -16.05 -25.28
C THR A 114 -18.70 -16.78 -25.54
N GLY A 115 -19.72 -16.59 -24.75
CA GLY A 115 -21.01 -17.26 -24.93
C GLY A 115 -22.16 -16.63 -24.15
N GLY A 116 -21.87 -15.68 -23.27
CA GLY A 116 -22.87 -15.01 -22.47
C GLY A 116 -23.35 -13.66 -23.00
N GLY A 117 -22.88 -13.26 -24.19
CA GLY A 117 -23.21 -11.97 -24.79
C GLY A 117 -22.45 -10.78 -24.23
N LEU A 118 -23.11 -9.63 -24.28
CA LEU A 118 -22.59 -8.33 -23.83
C LEU A 118 -23.26 -7.91 -22.52
N THR A 119 -22.49 -7.72 -21.47
CA THR A 119 -23.00 -7.27 -20.16
C THR A 119 -22.56 -5.84 -19.86
N ARG A 120 -23.47 -5.01 -19.38
CA ARG A 120 -23.25 -3.64 -18.91
C ARG A 120 -23.30 -3.61 -17.40
N LEU A 121 -22.23 -3.12 -16.76
CA LEU A 121 -22.18 -2.84 -15.33
C LEU A 121 -22.25 -1.34 -15.11
N LYS A 122 -23.31 -0.88 -14.48
CA LYS A 122 -23.47 0.51 -14.04
C LYS A 122 -24.18 0.54 -12.70
N ASP A 123 -23.74 1.40 -11.79
CA ASP A 123 -24.31 1.55 -10.43
C ASP A 123 -24.46 0.18 -9.73
N ARG A 124 -23.43 -0.68 -9.82
CA ARG A 124 -23.39 -2.07 -9.29
C ARG A 124 -24.44 -3.01 -9.86
N LYS A 125 -25.15 -2.61 -10.93
CA LYS A 125 -26.16 -3.44 -11.60
C LYS A 125 -25.61 -4.00 -12.90
N PHE A 126 -25.70 -5.32 -13.06
CA PHE A 126 -25.40 -6.03 -14.29
C PHE A 126 -26.64 -6.13 -15.16
N THR A 127 -26.52 -5.79 -16.44
CA THR A 127 -27.57 -5.93 -17.45
C THR A 127 -26.96 -6.57 -18.68
N THR A 128 -27.47 -7.72 -19.09
CA THR A 128 -26.89 -8.51 -20.20
C THR A 128 -27.76 -8.44 -21.42
N TYR A 129 -27.13 -8.27 -22.58
CA TYR A 129 -27.69 -8.26 -23.92
C TYR A 129 -27.18 -9.48 -24.68
N THR A 130 -28.09 -10.17 -25.37
CA THR A 130 -27.82 -11.39 -26.13
C THR A 130 -28.36 -11.28 -27.55
N THR A 131 -28.21 -12.34 -28.35
CA THR A 131 -28.85 -12.46 -29.67
C THR A 131 -30.38 -12.32 -29.59
N ALA A 132 -31.00 -12.71 -28.49
CA ALA A 132 -32.43 -12.48 -28.26
C ALA A 132 -32.81 -10.99 -28.13
N ASP A 133 -31.86 -10.14 -27.73
CA ASP A 133 -32.03 -8.70 -27.63
C ASP A 133 -31.59 -7.95 -28.88
N GLY A 134 -31.09 -8.69 -29.93
CA GLY A 134 -30.65 -8.13 -31.21
C GLY A 134 -29.13 -7.97 -31.37
N LEU A 135 -28.32 -8.57 -30.49
CA LEU A 135 -26.87 -8.68 -30.68
C LEU A 135 -26.58 -9.60 -31.87
N SER A 136 -25.52 -9.33 -32.66
CA SER A 136 -25.17 -10.14 -33.82
C SER A 136 -24.72 -11.54 -33.47
N ASP A 137 -24.11 -11.74 -32.31
CA ASP A 137 -23.68 -13.04 -31.76
C ASP A 137 -23.36 -12.91 -30.30
N ASP A 138 -23.54 -13.97 -29.49
CA ASP A 138 -23.23 -14.01 -28.08
C ASP A 138 -21.72 -14.16 -27.79
N VAL A 139 -20.90 -14.43 -28.81
CA VAL A 139 -19.43 -14.46 -28.75
C VAL A 139 -18.87 -13.07 -28.99
N VAL A 140 -18.62 -12.31 -27.97
CA VAL A 140 -18.10 -10.94 -28.06
C VAL A 140 -16.57 -10.94 -28.03
N ARG A 141 -15.95 -10.38 -29.06
CA ARG A 141 -14.49 -10.35 -29.24
C ARG A 141 -13.83 -9.06 -28.78
N GLN A 142 -14.45 -7.92 -29.09
CA GLN A 142 -13.95 -6.61 -28.70
C GLN A 142 -15.10 -5.60 -28.65
N ILE A 143 -14.95 -4.60 -27.80
CA ILE A 143 -15.90 -3.51 -27.57
C ILE A 143 -15.14 -2.20 -27.72
N ASP A 144 -15.70 -1.23 -28.42
CA ASP A 144 -15.18 0.14 -28.45
C ASP A 144 -16.32 1.17 -28.51
N GLU A 145 -16.00 2.43 -28.25
CA GLU A 145 -16.95 3.55 -28.24
C GLU A 145 -16.50 4.61 -29.25
N ASP A 146 -17.43 5.05 -30.10
CA ASP A 146 -17.13 6.10 -31.07
C ASP A 146 -17.23 7.52 -30.47
N PRO A 147 -16.77 8.55 -31.20
CA PRO A 147 -16.84 9.93 -30.73
C PRO A 147 -18.26 10.41 -30.42
N GLU A 148 -19.30 9.82 -30.99
CA GLU A 148 -20.71 10.13 -30.74
C GLU A 148 -21.28 9.40 -29.51
N GLY A 149 -20.54 8.48 -28.89
CA GLY A 149 -20.95 7.73 -27.69
C GLY A 149 -21.74 6.46 -28.00
N ARG A 150 -21.67 5.97 -29.24
CA ARG A 150 -22.27 4.69 -29.61
C ARG A 150 -21.28 3.57 -29.30
N ILE A 151 -21.79 2.49 -28.75
CA ILE A 151 -20.97 1.30 -28.45
C ILE A 151 -20.94 0.38 -29.66
N TRP A 152 -19.75 -0.01 -30.04
CA TRP A 152 -19.48 -0.91 -31.16
C TRP A 152 -18.93 -2.23 -30.64
N VAL A 153 -19.53 -3.32 -31.08
CA VAL A 153 -19.24 -4.67 -30.57
C VAL A 153 -18.85 -5.56 -31.75
N ALA A 154 -17.62 -6.02 -31.76
CA ALA A 154 -17.15 -7.04 -32.71
C ALA A 154 -17.49 -8.44 -32.16
N THR A 155 -18.14 -9.26 -32.97
CA THR A 155 -18.60 -10.59 -32.60
C THR A 155 -18.10 -11.68 -33.55
N ALA A 156 -18.42 -12.94 -33.25
CA ALA A 156 -18.15 -14.04 -34.17
C ALA A 156 -18.97 -13.98 -35.46
N HIS A 157 -20.14 -13.30 -35.46
CA HIS A 157 -21.02 -13.21 -36.64
C HIS A 157 -21.43 -11.74 -36.92
N GLY A 158 -20.42 -10.86 -37.13
CA GLY A 158 -20.62 -9.47 -37.53
C GLY A 158 -20.26 -8.45 -36.50
N VAL A 159 -20.79 -7.24 -36.67
CA VAL A 159 -20.59 -6.09 -35.80
C VAL A 159 -21.94 -5.54 -35.36
N THR A 160 -22.10 -5.31 -34.09
CA THR A 160 -23.29 -4.62 -33.55
C THR A 160 -22.94 -3.22 -33.10
N ARG A 161 -23.71 -2.22 -33.55
CA ARG A 161 -23.67 -0.86 -33.02
C ARG A 161 -24.87 -0.64 -32.10
N MET A 162 -24.61 -0.20 -30.88
CA MET A 162 -25.64 0.21 -29.90
C MET A 162 -25.65 1.72 -29.80
N GLY A 163 -26.77 2.32 -30.13
CA GLY A 163 -27.01 3.76 -30.04
C GLY A 163 -28.30 4.06 -29.31
N ARG A 164 -28.67 5.34 -29.23
CA ARG A 164 -29.95 5.77 -28.68
C ARG A 164 -31.15 5.20 -29.45
N ASP A 165 -30.94 4.90 -30.76
CA ASP A 165 -31.94 4.39 -31.68
C ASP A 165 -32.06 2.85 -31.66
N GLY A 166 -31.40 2.19 -30.70
CA GLY A 166 -31.37 0.73 -30.58
C GLY A 166 -30.12 0.07 -31.12
N LEU A 167 -30.25 -1.23 -31.48
CA LEU A 167 -29.16 -2.04 -32.00
C LEU A 167 -29.22 -2.08 -33.54
N THR A 168 -28.04 -1.92 -34.16
CA THR A 168 -27.87 -2.07 -35.64
C THR A 168 -26.80 -3.11 -35.91
N VAL A 169 -27.10 -4.12 -36.68
CA VAL A 169 -26.20 -5.23 -37.04
C VAL A 169 -25.63 -5.04 -38.44
N PHE A 170 -24.31 -5.15 -38.57
CA PHE A 170 -23.55 -5.13 -39.82
C PHE A 170 -22.97 -6.50 -40.11
N GLY A 171 -23.17 -7.00 -41.34
CA GLY A 171 -22.70 -8.28 -41.84
C GLY A 171 -22.13 -8.19 -43.26
N LYS A 172 -22.02 -9.32 -43.94
CA LYS A 172 -21.56 -9.36 -45.34
C LYS A 172 -22.40 -8.49 -46.29
N LYS A 173 -23.71 -8.38 -46.09
CA LYS A 173 -24.59 -7.51 -46.88
C LYS A 173 -24.18 -6.03 -46.80
N ASP A 174 -23.54 -5.65 -45.70
CA ASP A 174 -23.06 -4.30 -45.39
C ASP A 174 -21.56 -4.12 -45.73
N GLY A 175 -20.98 -5.08 -46.52
CA GLY A 175 -19.63 -5.00 -47.07
C GLY A 175 -18.55 -5.69 -46.21
N LEU A 176 -18.88 -6.38 -45.12
CA LEU A 176 -17.88 -7.18 -44.40
C LEU A 176 -17.39 -8.33 -45.28
N VAL A 177 -16.07 -8.48 -45.46
CA VAL A 177 -15.46 -9.58 -46.21
C VAL A 177 -15.62 -10.93 -45.52
N HIS A 178 -15.74 -10.89 -44.17
CA HIS A 178 -15.97 -12.08 -43.36
C HIS A 178 -16.84 -11.72 -42.16
N ASP A 179 -17.75 -12.60 -41.73
CA ASP A 179 -18.59 -12.36 -40.57
C ASP A 179 -17.80 -12.42 -39.24
N PHE A 180 -16.72 -13.21 -39.20
CA PHE A 180 -15.85 -13.30 -38.01
C PHE A 180 -14.98 -12.05 -37.88
N VAL A 181 -15.37 -11.15 -36.93
CA VAL A 181 -14.69 -9.89 -36.68
C VAL A 181 -13.89 -10.01 -35.38
N ILE A 182 -12.56 -9.94 -35.53
CA ILE A 182 -11.63 -10.17 -34.39
C ILE A 182 -11.35 -8.89 -33.61
N ARG A 183 -11.26 -7.74 -34.32
CA ARG A 183 -10.88 -6.45 -33.75
C ARG A 183 -11.76 -5.33 -34.29
N ILE A 184 -11.97 -4.32 -33.42
CA ILE A 184 -12.65 -3.09 -33.80
C ILE A 184 -11.93 -1.90 -33.15
N ASN A 185 -11.82 -0.81 -33.88
CA ASN A 185 -11.45 0.51 -33.36
C ASN A 185 -12.48 1.50 -33.87
N ALA A 186 -13.31 2.01 -32.96
CA ALA A 186 -14.34 3.01 -33.23
C ALA A 186 -13.93 4.40 -32.72
N ALA A 187 -12.94 4.47 -31.83
CA ALA A 187 -12.48 5.73 -31.22
C ALA A 187 -11.67 6.63 -32.16
N SER A 188 -11.29 6.12 -33.37
CA SER A 188 -10.56 6.91 -34.35
C SER A 188 -11.45 8.02 -34.94
N PRO A 189 -10.97 9.28 -34.98
CA PRO A 189 -11.72 10.36 -35.64
C PRO A 189 -11.90 10.12 -37.14
N SER A 190 -11.10 9.23 -37.73
CA SER A 190 -11.18 8.86 -39.15
C SER A 190 -12.26 7.83 -39.45
N GLY A 191 -13.02 7.36 -38.47
CA GLY A 191 -14.11 6.42 -38.60
C GLY A 191 -13.84 5.06 -37.94
N VAL A 192 -14.76 4.14 -38.10
CA VAL A 192 -14.72 2.80 -37.50
C VAL A 192 -13.88 1.85 -38.36
N PHE A 193 -12.88 1.22 -37.76
CA PHE A 193 -12.05 0.21 -38.41
C PHE A 193 -12.29 -1.17 -37.79
N VAL A 194 -12.33 -2.21 -38.61
CA VAL A 194 -12.51 -3.59 -38.16
C VAL A 194 -11.47 -4.50 -38.79
N VAL A 195 -11.13 -5.59 -38.12
CA VAL A 195 -10.43 -6.74 -38.73
C VAL A 195 -11.44 -7.86 -38.90
N ALA A 196 -11.84 -8.10 -40.15
CA ALA A 196 -12.73 -9.16 -40.52
C ALA A 196 -11.95 -10.24 -41.31
N GLY A 197 -11.89 -11.44 -40.74
CA GLY A 197 -11.01 -12.49 -41.28
C GLY A 197 -9.54 -12.08 -41.22
N SER A 198 -8.89 -11.88 -42.36
CA SER A 198 -7.49 -11.45 -42.46
C SER A 198 -7.31 -10.00 -42.91
N GLN A 199 -8.40 -9.28 -43.20
CA GLN A 199 -8.34 -7.95 -43.79
C GLN A 199 -8.80 -6.85 -42.86
N VAL A 200 -8.21 -5.67 -43.01
CA VAL A 200 -8.66 -4.43 -42.36
C VAL A 200 -9.68 -3.75 -43.23
N GLN A 201 -10.81 -3.41 -42.66
CA GLN A 201 -11.87 -2.67 -43.33
C GLN A 201 -12.23 -1.41 -42.55
N ARG A 202 -12.68 -0.39 -43.27
CA ARG A 202 -13.17 0.89 -42.71
C ARG A 202 -14.63 1.09 -43.06
N LEU A 203 -15.42 1.59 -42.17
CA LEU A 203 -16.81 2.00 -42.43
C LEU A 203 -16.83 3.32 -43.18
N VAL A 204 -17.42 3.34 -44.36
CA VAL A 204 -17.59 4.50 -45.23
C VAL A 204 -19.04 4.49 -45.74
N ASP A 205 -19.78 5.56 -45.51
CA ASP A 205 -21.17 5.74 -45.95
C ASP A 205 -22.09 4.52 -45.62
N GLY A 206 -21.90 3.96 -44.42
CA GLY A 206 -22.71 2.82 -43.95
C GLY A 206 -22.26 1.44 -44.45
N ARG A 207 -21.18 1.35 -45.23
CA ARG A 207 -20.63 0.08 -45.74
C ARG A 207 -19.16 -0.10 -45.35
N PHE A 208 -18.75 -1.30 -45.03
CA PHE A 208 -17.36 -1.66 -44.80
C PHE A 208 -16.60 -1.85 -46.13
N VAL A 209 -15.50 -1.11 -46.29
CA VAL A 209 -14.60 -1.21 -47.46
C VAL A 209 -13.19 -1.58 -46.99
N VAL A 210 -12.48 -2.38 -47.79
CA VAL A 210 -11.11 -2.81 -47.50
C VAL A 210 -10.15 -1.62 -47.50
N VAL A 211 -9.24 -1.58 -46.57
CA VAL A 211 -8.16 -0.59 -46.50
C VAL A 211 -6.94 -1.21 -47.20
N ASP A 212 -6.62 -0.73 -48.39
CA ASP A 212 -5.49 -1.23 -49.16
C ASP A 212 -4.14 -0.93 -48.52
N GLY A 213 -3.17 -1.81 -48.73
CA GLY A 213 -1.79 -1.63 -48.29
C GLY A 213 -1.51 -1.99 -46.81
N VAL A 214 -2.53 -2.20 -45.97
CA VAL A 214 -2.35 -2.62 -44.58
C VAL A 214 -1.89 -4.06 -44.47
N VAL A 215 -2.47 -4.98 -45.29
CA VAL A 215 -2.12 -6.40 -45.31
C VAL A 215 -1.48 -6.76 -46.63
N GLY A 216 -0.21 -7.15 -46.59
CA GLY A 216 0.53 -7.67 -47.75
C GLY A 216 0.53 -9.21 -47.80
N PRO A 217 0.98 -9.80 -48.88
CA PRO A 217 0.95 -11.27 -49.09
C PRO A 217 1.79 -12.07 -48.06
N ARG A 218 2.73 -11.42 -47.37
CA ARG A 218 3.66 -12.02 -46.38
C ARG A 218 3.38 -11.58 -44.93
N ASP A 219 2.41 -10.69 -44.70
CA ASP A 219 2.18 -10.08 -43.40
C ASP A 219 1.39 -11.00 -42.42
N GLY A 220 0.73 -12.03 -42.92
CA GLY A 220 -0.21 -12.84 -42.15
C GLY A 220 -1.47 -12.05 -41.78
N ARG A 221 -2.13 -12.44 -40.71
CA ARG A 221 -3.32 -11.73 -40.22
C ARG A 221 -2.94 -10.54 -39.34
N VAL A 222 -3.80 -9.51 -39.31
CA VAL A 222 -3.67 -8.42 -38.34
C VAL A 222 -4.06 -8.94 -36.97
N ALA A 223 -3.10 -8.91 -36.03
CA ALA A 223 -3.27 -9.38 -34.65
C ALA A 223 -3.88 -8.30 -33.74
N ASN A 224 -3.56 -7.01 -33.98
CA ASN A 224 -4.03 -5.91 -33.15
C ASN A 224 -4.19 -4.61 -33.95
N ILE A 225 -5.13 -3.75 -33.49
CA ILE A 225 -5.29 -2.35 -33.91
C ILE A 225 -5.16 -1.49 -32.65
N SER A 226 -4.29 -0.49 -32.68
CA SER A 226 -4.13 0.49 -31.60
C SER A 226 -4.22 1.89 -32.16
N LEU A 227 -4.95 2.78 -31.51
CA LEU A 227 -4.99 4.20 -31.80
C LEU A 227 -3.93 4.92 -30.96
N ALA A 228 -2.99 5.59 -31.64
CA ALA A 228 -1.97 6.39 -30.97
C ALA A 228 -2.47 7.83 -30.72
N ARG A 229 -1.78 8.53 -29.81
CA ARG A 229 -2.09 9.92 -29.41
C ARG A 229 -2.04 10.90 -30.59
N ASP A 230 -1.15 10.65 -31.57
CA ASP A 230 -1.02 11.46 -32.79
C ASP A 230 -2.11 11.16 -33.81
N ARG A 231 -3.14 10.37 -33.43
CA ARG A 231 -4.28 9.87 -34.22
C ARG A 231 -3.90 8.88 -35.32
N SER A 232 -2.68 8.38 -35.35
CA SER A 232 -2.31 7.26 -36.23
C SER A 232 -2.88 5.96 -35.70
N LEU A 233 -3.26 5.05 -36.59
CA LEU A 233 -3.63 3.67 -36.26
C LEU A 233 -2.44 2.75 -36.50
N TRP A 234 -2.10 1.98 -35.49
CA TRP A 234 -1.04 0.99 -35.55
C TRP A 234 -1.63 -0.39 -35.73
N PHE A 235 -1.24 -1.04 -36.81
CA PHE A 235 -1.62 -2.42 -37.13
C PHE A 235 -0.42 -3.30 -36.88
N THR A 236 -0.55 -4.28 -35.99
CA THR A 236 0.48 -5.33 -35.84
C THR A 236 0.02 -6.60 -36.47
N CYS A 237 0.84 -7.15 -37.36
CA CYS A 237 0.55 -8.38 -38.10
C CYS A 237 1.16 -9.61 -37.38
N GLU A 238 0.65 -10.81 -37.64
CA GLU A 238 1.17 -12.07 -37.11
C GLU A 238 2.65 -12.31 -37.48
N SER A 239 3.07 -11.80 -38.65
CA SER A 239 4.49 -11.77 -39.04
C SER A 239 5.37 -10.86 -38.23
N GLY A 240 4.81 -10.01 -37.33
CA GLY A 240 5.51 -8.99 -36.56
C GLY A 240 5.65 -7.65 -37.28
N VAL A 241 5.26 -7.56 -38.55
CA VAL A 241 5.25 -6.31 -39.29
C VAL A 241 4.28 -5.32 -38.64
N ILE A 242 4.76 -4.08 -38.42
CA ILE A 242 3.96 -2.97 -37.90
C ILE A 242 3.67 -2.03 -39.06
N LYS A 243 2.39 -1.72 -39.27
CA LYS A 243 1.94 -0.74 -40.26
C LYS A 243 1.24 0.41 -39.54
N LEU A 244 1.48 1.60 -40.07
CA LEU A 244 0.87 2.85 -39.57
C LEU A 244 -0.09 3.35 -40.64
N TRP A 245 -1.30 3.68 -40.25
CA TRP A 245 -2.26 4.40 -41.10
C TRP A 245 -2.52 5.78 -40.51
N LYS A 246 -2.31 6.81 -41.31
CA LYS A 246 -2.61 8.21 -40.96
C LYS A 246 -3.10 8.95 -42.19
N ASP A 247 -4.26 9.58 -42.08
CA ASP A 247 -4.86 10.43 -43.12
C ASP A 247 -4.95 9.77 -44.52
N GLY A 248 -5.24 8.47 -44.54
CA GLY A 248 -5.36 7.69 -45.76
C GLY A 248 -4.07 7.07 -46.30
N VAL A 249 -2.92 7.35 -45.63
CA VAL A 249 -1.61 6.81 -46.06
C VAL A 249 -1.19 5.66 -45.17
N VAL A 250 -0.75 4.54 -45.76
CA VAL A 250 -0.14 3.41 -45.06
C VAL A 250 1.38 3.51 -45.15
N SER A 251 2.07 3.45 -44.05
CA SER A 251 3.55 3.42 -43.96
C SER A 251 4.03 2.26 -43.10
N LEU A 252 5.29 1.84 -43.30
CA LEU A 252 5.92 0.90 -42.38
C LEU A 252 6.29 1.59 -41.06
N GLY A 253 5.93 0.94 -39.95
CA GLY A 253 6.43 1.35 -38.63
C GLY A 253 7.88 0.91 -38.41
N PRO A 254 8.48 1.29 -37.28
CA PRO A 254 9.81 0.85 -36.91
C PRO A 254 9.82 -0.70 -36.81
N VAL A 255 10.69 -1.33 -37.58
CA VAL A 255 10.81 -2.79 -37.67
C VAL A 255 12.22 -3.19 -37.30
N GLU A 256 12.36 -4.05 -36.33
CA GLU A 256 13.59 -4.83 -36.11
C GLU A 256 13.28 -6.29 -36.43
N GLU A 257 14.04 -6.90 -37.34
CA GLU A 257 13.85 -8.27 -37.82
C GLU A 257 13.83 -9.32 -36.70
N ALA A 258 14.54 -9.05 -35.59
CA ALA A 258 14.60 -9.94 -34.44
C ALA A 258 13.29 -9.99 -33.59
N LEU A 259 12.41 -8.98 -33.68
CA LEU A 259 11.15 -8.89 -32.93
C LEU A 259 9.96 -9.47 -33.72
N VAL A 260 10.19 -9.78 -34.99
CA VAL A 260 9.17 -10.14 -36.02
C VAL A 260 8.46 -11.48 -35.76
N ALA A 261 9.03 -12.37 -34.95
CA ALA A 261 8.59 -13.78 -34.95
C ALA A 261 7.47 -14.13 -33.96
N SER A 262 6.78 -13.19 -33.25
CA SER A 262 6.10 -13.59 -32.03
C SER A 262 4.72 -12.99 -31.68
N GLY A 263 3.94 -12.55 -32.70
CA GLY A 263 2.59 -12.05 -32.41
C GLY A 263 2.56 -10.80 -31.52
N ALA A 264 3.48 -9.89 -31.81
CA ALA A 264 3.66 -8.67 -31.04
C ALA A 264 2.43 -7.75 -31.09
N ARG A 265 2.14 -7.03 -30.00
CA ARG A 265 1.04 -6.07 -29.87
C ARG A 265 1.58 -4.71 -29.48
N ALA A 266 1.32 -3.71 -30.31
CA ALA A 266 1.67 -2.34 -30.01
C ALA A 266 0.62 -1.68 -29.10
N TYR A 267 1.08 -0.81 -28.23
CA TYR A 267 0.25 -0.07 -27.29
C TYR A 267 0.86 1.32 -27.05
N ASP A 268 0.02 2.38 -27.14
CA ASP A 268 0.37 3.75 -26.77
C ASP A 268 -0.10 3.99 -25.32
N ASP A 269 0.81 4.39 -24.42
CA ASP A 269 0.52 4.65 -23.01
C ASP A 269 -0.22 5.97 -22.75
N GLY A 270 -0.44 6.76 -23.79
CA GLY A 270 -1.06 8.06 -23.70
C GLY A 270 -0.16 9.17 -23.11
N ALA A 271 1.04 8.83 -22.64
CA ALA A 271 2.05 9.77 -22.15
C ALA A 271 3.18 10.00 -23.19
N GLY A 272 3.07 9.36 -24.36
CA GLY A 272 4.05 9.44 -25.46
C GLY A 272 4.98 8.24 -25.53
N GLY A 273 4.77 7.22 -24.72
CA GLY A 273 5.47 5.93 -24.81
C GLY A 273 4.73 4.95 -25.70
N ILE A 274 5.41 4.43 -26.72
CA ILE A 274 4.94 3.30 -27.54
C ILE A 274 5.59 2.03 -27.06
N TRP A 275 4.76 1.05 -26.72
CA TRP A 275 5.17 -0.23 -26.15
C TRP A 275 4.87 -1.38 -27.09
N LEU A 276 5.69 -2.40 -27.03
CA LEU A 276 5.49 -3.63 -27.79
C LEU A 276 5.56 -4.83 -26.83
N GLY A 277 4.45 -5.53 -26.67
CA GLY A 277 4.39 -6.78 -25.92
C GLY A 277 4.40 -7.98 -26.86
N SER A 278 5.21 -8.98 -26.55
CA SER A 278 5.37 -10.17 -27.37
C SER A 278 5.64 -11.43 -26.54
N ARG A 279 5.88 -12.58 -27.21
CA ARG A 279 6.45 -13.79 -26.55
C ARG A 279 7.84 -13.54 -25.96
N ASP A 280 8.59 -12.63 -26.60
CA ASP A 280 9.98 -12.37 -26.27
C ASP A 280 10.18 -11.27 -25.24
N GLY A 281 9.09 -10.76 -24.65
CA GLY A 281 9.12 -9.77 -23.59
C GLY A 281 8.42 -8.47 -23.96
N VAL A 282 8.78 -7.42 -23.24
CA VAL A 282 8.23 -6.07 -23.39
C VAL A 282 9.32 -5.12 -23.85
N TYR A 283 9.01 -4.32 -24.85
CA TYR A 283 9.91 -3.37 -25.47
C TYR A 283 9.25 -1.99 -25.49
N ARG A 284 10.08 -0.96 -25.43
CA ARG A 284 9.66 0.44 -25.55
C ARG A 284 10.32 1.06 -26.77
N LEU A 285 9.60 1.90 -27.49
CA LEU A 285 10.13 2.63 -28.62
C LEU A 285 10.94 3.83 -28.11
N GLU A 286 12.26 3.83 -28.38
CA GLU A 286 13.21 4.88 -28.01
C GLU A 286 14.08 5.22 -29.23
N ASN A 287 14.17 6.51 -29.58
CA ASN A 287 14.96 7.00 -30.72
C ASN A 287 14.70 6.23 -32.02
N GLY A 288 13.43 5.82 -32.25
CA GLY A 288 13.04 5.09 -33.46
C GLY A 288 13.33 3.59 -33.46
N ARG A 289 13.80 3.02 -32.34
CA ARG A 289 14.07 1.59 -32.15
C ARG A 289 13.34 1.04 -30.92
N PHE A 290 12.99 -0.23 -30.95
CA PHE A 290 12.43 -0.92 -29.80
C PHE A 290 13.55 -1.45 -28.90
N VAL A 291 13.64 -0.88 -27.70
CA VAL A 291 14.60 -1.29 -26.66
C VAL A 291 13.87 -2.15 -25.64
N ARG A 292 14.51 -3.22 -25.19
CA ARG A 292 13.95 -4.10 -24.16
C ARG A 292 13.78 -3.35 -22.84
N ALA A 293 12.58 -3.39 -22.28
CA ALA A 293 12.24 -2.68 -21.04
C ALA A 293 12.43 -3.52 -19.76
N VAL A 294 12.71 -4.82 -19.88
CA VAL A 294 12.77 -5.75 -18.73
C VAL A 294 14.07 -6.58 -18.78
N SER A 295 14.52 -7.04 -17.61
CA SER A 295 15.67 -7.93 -17.49
C SER A 295 15.44 -9.28 -18.19
N ARG A 296 16.53 -10.06 -18.40
CA ARG A 296 16.40 -11.42 -18.95
C ARG A 296 15.67 -12.35 -17.99
N GLU A 297 15.85 -12.19 -16.69
CA GLU A 297 15.15 -12.95 -15.66
C GLU A 297 13.65 -12.66 -15.67
N ASP A 298 13.26 -11.40 -15.71
CA ASP A 298 11.86 -11.00 -15.82
C ASP A 298 11.23 -11.44 -17.14
N LYS A 299 11.96 -11.39 -18.26
CA LYS A 299 11.50 -11.96 -19.52
C LYS A 299 11.06 -13.42 -19.37
N ALA A 300 11.87 -14.23 -18.71
CA ALA A 300 11.56 -15.64 -18.50
C ALA A 300 10.32 -15.84 -17.61
N ARG A 301 10.05 -14.94 -16.67
CA ARG A 301 8.89 -14.96 -15.78
C ARG A 301 7.62 -14.43 -16.44
N LEU A 302 7.72 -13.43 -17.32
CA LEU A 302 6.58 -12.82 -18.01
C LEU A 302 5.90 -13.80 -18.97
N GLY A 303 6.66 -14.49 -19.79
CA GLY A 303 6.10 -15.28 -20.90
C GLY A 303 5.41 -14.40 -21.93
N THR A 304 4.32 -14.89 -22.54
CA THR A 304 3.58 -14.18 -23.60
C THR A 304 2.70 -13.07 -23.04
N VAL A 305 2.90 -11.83 -23.50
CA VAL A 305 2.06 -10.69 -23.18
C VAL A 305 0.87 -10.62 -24.14
N ILE A 306 -0.36 -10.70 -23.61
CA ILE A 306 -1.61 -10.66 -24.39
C ILE A 306 -2.18 -9.25 -24.48
N CYS A 307 -2.16 -8.49 -23.40
CA CYS A 307 -2.70 -7.14 -23.35
C CYS A 307 -1.85 -6.24 -22.47
N MET A 308 -1.93 -4.93 -22.70
CA MET A 308 -1.21 -3.90 -21.95
C MET A 308 -2.15 -2.74 -21.67
N ARG A 309 -1.95 -2.09 -20.49
CA ARG A 309 -2.70 -0.89 -20.13
C ARG A 309 -1.88 -0.03 -19.17
N ALA A 310 -1.69 1.24 -19.50
CA ALA A 310 -1.14 2.22 -18.56
C ALA A 310 -2.21 2.64 -17.54
N ASP A 311 -1.82 2.78 -16.27
CA ASP A 311 -2.65 3.37 -15.24
C ASP A 311 -2.39 4.90 -15.10
N ARG A 312 -3.17 5.54 -14.24
CA ARG A 312 -3.04 6.99 -14.00
C ARG A 312 -1.75 7.37 -13.28
N GLU A 313 -1.14 6.44 -12.57
CA GLU A 313 0.12 6.65 -11.84
C GLU A 313 1.35 6.39 -12.71
N GLY A 314 1.15 6.04 -14.00
CA GLY A 314 2.20 5.82 -14.99
C GLY A 314 2.82 4.42 -14.99
N SER A 315 2.21 3.45 -14.28
CA SER A 315 2.60 2.06 -14.38
C SER A 315 1.97 1.42 -15.62
N LEU A 316 2.65 0.44 -16.22
CA LEU A 316 2.14 -0.35 -17.31
C LEU A 316 1.73 -1.75 -16.84
N TRP A 317 0.43 -2.04 -16.89
CA TRP A 317 -0.12 -3.34 -16.56
C TRP A 317 -0.05 -4.28 -17.76
N LEU A 318 0.33 -5.52 -17.52
CA LEU A 318 0.48 -6.58 -18.52
C LEU A 318 -0.42 -7.75 -18.17
N GLY A 319 -1.29 -8.12 -19.08
CA GLY A 319 -2.03 -9.38 -19.02
C GLY A 319 -1.24 -10.47 -19.74
N LEU A 320 -0.98 -11.56 -19.04
CA LEU A 320 -0.15 -12.65 -19.51
C LEU A 320 -1.01 -13.86 -19.95
N GLU A 321 -0.47 -14.68 -20.85
CA GLU A 321 -1.19 -15.86 -21.35
C GLU A 321 -1.34 -16.97 -20.32
N ALA A 322 -0.30 -17.16 -19.47
CA ALA A 322 -0.25 -18.25 -18.50
C ALA A 322 0.27 -17.85 -17.11
N ASN A 323 0.81 -16.62 -16.97
CA ASN A 323 1.52 -16.23 -15.75
C ASN A 323 0.83 -15.13 -14.93
N GLY A 324 -0.46 -14.87 -15.21
CA GLY A 324 -1.28 -13.95 -14.43
C GLY A 324 -1.15 -12.51 -14.86
N LEU A 325 -1.12 -11.61 -13.88
CA LEU A 325 -1.00 -10.17 -14.01
C LEU A 325 0.43 -9.74 -13.67
N ALA A 326 1.01 -8.88 -14.52
CA ALA A 326 2.25 -8.20 -14.18
C ALA A 326 2.08 -6.69 -14.28
N ARG A 327 2.91 -5.95 -13.57
CA ARG A 327 2.95 -4.49 -13.62
C ARG A 327 4.39 -4.03 -13.77
N LEU A 328 4.65 -3.25 -14.80
CA LEU A 328 5.91 -2.53 -14.98
C LEU A 328 5.75 -1.14 -14.39
N ARG A 329 6.64 -0.76 -13.49
CA ARG A 329 6.77 0.59 -12.98
C ARG A 329 8.20 1.09 -13.18
N ARG A 330 8.36 2.37 -13.41
CA ARG A 330 9.69 2.96 -13.57
C ARG A 330 10.51 2.72 -12.31
N ALA A 331 11.72 2.17 -12.48
CA ALA A 331 12.65 2.00 -11.37
C ALA A 331 13.10 3.37 -10.86
N GLN A 332 13.13 3.53 -9.52
CA GLN A 332 13.71 4.73 -8.90
C GLN A 332 15.23 4.67 -8.88
N PHE A 333 15.77 3.46 -9.03
CA PHE A 333 17.20 3.18 -8.93
C PHE A 333 17.66 2.39 -10.14
N THR A 334 18.80 2.76 -10.68
CA THR A 334 19.50 1.97 -11.69
C THR A 334 20.51 1.07 -10.98
N THR A 335 20.66 -0.18 -11.43
CA THR A 335 21.67 -1.09 -10.87
C THR A 335 22.51 -1.64 -11.99
N LEU A 336 23.82 -1.38 -11.95
CA LEU A 336 24.80 -2.02 -12.84
C LEU A 336 25.14 -3.40 -12.30
N THR A 337 25.08 -4.40 -13.17
CA THR A 337 25.29 -5.82 -12.86
C THR A 337 26.32 -6.46 -13.78
N ALA A 338 26.56 -7.75 -13.63
CA ALA A 338 27.40 -8.53 -14.54
C ALA A 338 26.82 -8.56 -15.97
N GLU A 339 25.50 -8.43 -16.15
CA GLU A 339 24.86 -8.30 -17.47
C GLU A 339 25.26 -7.00 -18.19
N ASP A 340 25.58 -5.94 -17.42
CA ASP A 340 26.02 -4.64 -17.92
C ASP A 340 27.54 -4.56 -18.08
N GLY A 341 28.27 -5.65 -17.78
CA GLY A 341 29.70 -5.78 -18.00
C GLY A 341 30.57 -5.77 -16.73
N LEU A 342 29.99 -5.73 -15.53
CA LEU A 342 30.76 -5.89 -14.29
C LEU A 342 31.44 -7.27 -14.24
N PRO A 343 32.59 -7.40 -13.58
CA PRO A 343 33.21 -8.72 -13.36
C PRO A 343 32.32 -9.68 -12.56
N GLY A 344 31.50 -9.15 -11.68
CA GLY A 344 30.54 -9.88 -10.86
C GLY A 344 29.53 -8.97 -10.17
N ASP A 345 28.39 -9.52 -9.71
CA ASP A 345 27.29 -8.74 -9.16
C ASP A 345 27.59 -8.19 -7.74
N SER A 346 28.36 -8.91 -6.94
CA SER A 346 28.66 -8.46 -5.57
C SER A 346 29.73 -7.37 -5.58
N THR A 347 29.27 -6.11 -5.53
CA THR A 347 30.15 -4.94 -5.48
C THR A 347 30.59 -4.67 -4.04
N ARG A 348 31.85 -4.19 -3.88
CA ARG A 348 32.48 -3.96 -2.59
C ARG A 348 32.93 -2.53 -2.38
N SER A 349 33.49 -1.92 -3.43
CA SER A 349 34.00 -0.56 -3.36
C SER A 349 33.68 0.21 -4.64
N VAL A 350 33.50 1.52 -4.50
CA VAL A 350 33.24 2.41 -5.64
C VAL A 350 33.90 3.75 -5.41
N PHE A 351 34.58 4.25 -6.45
CA PHE A 351 35.36 5.49 -6.41
C PHE A 351 35.28 6.21 -7.76
N GLN A 352 35.11 7.53 -7.77
CA GLN A 352 35.27 8.34 -8.99
C GLN A 352 36.59 9.08 -8.96
N ASP A 353 37.40 8.91 -10.00
CA ASP A 353 38.71 9.55 -10.11
C ASP A 353 38.63 11.02 -10.53
N SER A 354 39.80 11.66 -10.60
CA SER A 354 39.93 13.06 -10.98
C SER A 354 39.47 13.34 -12.42
N ARG A 355 39.52 12.35 -13.32
CA ARG A 355 39.12 12.43 -14.74
C ARG A 355 37.61 12.21 -14.92
N GLY A 356 36.93 11.73 -13.90
CA GLY A 356 35.50 11.43 -13.91
C GLY A 356 35.15 9.97 -14.15
N ASP A 357 36.13 9.10 -14.31
CA ASP A 357 35.91 7.66 -14.42
C ASP A 357 35.51 7.05 -13.09
N VAL A 358 34.54 6.12 -13.12
CA VAL A 358 34.10 5.40 -11.93
C VAL A 358 34.74 4.03 -11.90
N TRP A 359 35.41 3.74 -10.81
CA TRP A 359 36.09 2.48 -10.53
C TRP A 359 35.23 1.66 -9.55
N ILE A 360 34.98 0.40 -9.91
CA ILE A 360 34.02 -0.45 -9.20
C ILE A 360 34.72 -1.75 -8.83
N GLY A 361 34.95 -1.98 -7.55
CA GLY A 361 35.48 -3.24 -7.02
C GLY A 361 34.38 -4.27 -6.76
N THR A 362 34.62 -5.48 -7.24
CA THR A 362 33.69 -6.61 -7.05
C THR A 362 34.40 -7.78 -6.35
N THR A 363 33.67 -8.86 -6.08
CA THR A 363 34.27 -10.10 -5.52
C THR A 363 35.12 -10.88 -6.51
N THR A 364 35.10 -10.54 -7.80
CA THR A 364 35.79 -11.26 -8.89
C THR A 364 36.59 -10.34 -9.80
N GLY A 365 37.15 -9.24 -9.26
CA GLY A 365 37.90 -8.23 -9.98
C GLY A 365 37.34 -6.82 -9.84
N PHE A 366 37.65 -5.93 -10.75
CA PHE A 366 37.15 -4.57 -10.78
C PHE A 366 36.78 -4.14 -12.20
N ALA A 367 36.02 -3.06 -12.31
CA ALA A 367 35.64 -2.44 -13.58
C ALA A 367 35.93 -0.95 -13.58
N ARG A 368 36.18 -0.39 -14.75
CA ARG A 368 36.15 1.05 -15.03
C ARG A 368 34.92 1.37 -15.82
N TRP A 369 34.09 2.29 -15.33
CA TRP A 369 32.93 2.80 -16.02
C TRP A 369 33.21 4.22 -16.53
N HIS A 370 33.25 4.37 -17.84
CA HIS A 370 33.59 5.59 -18.56
C HIS A 370 32.53 5.85 -19.63
N GLU A 371 31.89 7.01 -19.62
CA GLU A 371 30.86 7.43 -20.61
C GLU A 371 29.81 6.35 -20.97
N GLY A 372 29.31 5.63 -19.96
CA GLY A 372 28.31 4.57 -20.14
C GLY A 372 28.89 3.20 -20.49
N GLN A 373 30.19 3.09 -20.79
CA GLN A 373 30.86 1.83 -21.06
C GLN A 373 31.55 1.25 -19.82
N VAL A 374 31.30 -0.02 -19.55
CA VAL A 374 31.92 -0.78 -18.46
C VAL A 374 33.01 -1.66 -19.02
N THR A 375 34.28 -1.40 -18.60
CA THR A 375 35.45 -2.21 -18.98
C THR A 375 35.89 -3.06 -17.78
N PRO A 376 35.69 -4.40 -17.80
CA PRO A 376 36.09 -5.27 -16.71
C PRO A 376 37.57 -5.65 -16.72
N TYR A 377 38.14 -5.77 -15.51
CA TYR A 377 39.48 -6.30 -15.26
C TYR A 377 39.35 -7.52 -14.31
N ARG A 378 39.67 -8.70 -14.83
CA ARG A 378 39.46 -9.97 -14.12
C ARG A 378 40.74 -10.68 -13.74
N GLU A 379 41.90 -10.28 -14.31
CA GLU A 379 43.16 -10.99 -14.19
C GLU A 379 44.33 -10.02 -13.97
N LEU A 380 45.35 -10.49 -13.28
CA LEU A 380 46.65 -9.86 -13.15
C LEU A 380 47.73 -10.89 -13.50
N GLY A 381 48.43 -10.66 -14.63
CA GLY A 381 49.49 -11.57 -15.10
C GLY A 381 49.02 -12.99 -15.36
N GLY A 382 47.76 -13.18 -15.87
CA GLY A 382 47.18 -14.49 -16.13
C GLY A 382 46.55 -15.18 -14.90
N SER A 383 46.60 -14.56 -13.73
CA SER A 383 45.95 -15.09 -12.52
C SER A 383 44.64 -14.31 -12.24
N PRO A 384 43.54 -15.03 -11.88
CA PRO A 384 42.26 -14.39 -11.56
C PRO A 384 42.41 -13.41 -10.39
N LEU A 385 41.83 -12.21 -10.57
CA LEU A 385 41.67 -11.26 -9.47
C LEU A 385 40.51 -11.72 -8.57
N ALA A 386 40.75 -11.65 -7.27
CA ALA A 386 39.67 -11.88 -6.30
C ALA A 386 39.07 -10.57 -5.83
N THR A 387 38.46 -10.55 -4.63
CA THR A 387 37.73 -9.43 -4.08
C THR A 387 38.55 -8.15 -4.01
N VAL A 388 38.08 -7.09 -4.64
CA VAL A 388 38.63 -5.74 -4.54
C VAL A 388 37.83 -4.95 -3.47
N THR A 389 38.51 -4.72 -2.33
CA THR A 389 37.85 -4.18 -1.12
C THR A 389 37.93 -2.65 -1.03
N SER A 390 38.95 -2.02 -1.64
CA SER A 390 39.12 -0.57 -1.59
C SER A 390 39.79 -0.03 -2.84
N ILE A 391 39.40 1.16 -3.24
CA ILE A 391 39.98 1.87 -4.41
C ILE A 391 40.15 3.34 -4.04
N ALA A 392 41.29 3.92 -4.41
CA ALA A 392 41.58 5.35 -4.27
C ALA A 392 42.55 5.85 -5.36
N GLU A 393 42.61 7.16 -5.58
CA GLU A 393 43.57 7.82 -6.50
C GLU A 393 44.62 8.60 -5.72
N ASP A 394 45.88 8.46 -6.06
CA ASP A 394 46.97 9.28 -5.49
C ASP A 394 47.08 10.67 -6.15
N ALA A 395 48.03 11.49 -5.69
CA ALA A 395 48.26 12.82 -6.21
C ALA A 395 48.76 12.83 -7.66
N HIS A 396 49.22 11.71 -8.20
CA HIS A 396 49.80 11.54 -9.52
C HIS A 396 48.83 10.87 -10.52
N GLY A 397 47.56 10.66 -10.11
CA GLY A 397 46.54 10.01 -10.93
C GLY A 397 46.70 8.49 -11.03
N THR A 398 47.47 7.87 -10.15
CA THR A 398 47.58 6.41 -10.06
C THR A 398 46.42 5.87 -9.22
N ILE A 399 45.69 4.87 -9.73
CA ILE A 399 44.61 4.21 -8.99
C ILE A 399 45.23 3.09 -8.14
N TRP A 400 45.04 3.21 -6.85
CA TRP A 400 45.42 2.21 -5.86
C TRP A 400 44.21 1.28 -5.57
N LEU A 401 44.49 -0.05 -5.55
CA LEU A 401 43.47 -1.05 -5.32
C LEU A 401 43.95 -2.04 -4.27
N ALA A 402 43.05 -2.39 -3.36
CA ALA A 402 43.23 -3.49 -2.41
C ALA A 402 42.53 -4.74 -2.97
N ALA A 403 43.29 -5.75 -3.38
CA ALA A 403 42.74 -6.98 -3.91
C ALA A 403 43.38 -8.18 -3.22
N SER A 404 42.55 -9.05 -2.59
CA SER A 404 43.02 -10.26 -1.90
C SER A 404 44.09 -10.04 -0.84
N GLY A 405 44.11 -8.85 -0.22
CA GLY A 405 45.13 -8.43 0.74
C GLY A 405 46.42 -7.92 0.13
N GLU A 406 46.53 -7.92 -1.20
CA GLU A 406 47.62 -7.26 -1.94
C GLU A 406 47.27 -5.80 -2.25
N LEU A 407 48.28 -4.94 -2.35
CA LEU A 407 48.16 -3.56 -2.77
C LEU A 407 48.62 -3.46 -4.23
N LEU A 408 47.67 -3.08 -5.09
CA LEU A 408 47.87 -2.98 -6.53
C LEU A 408 47.82 -1.51 -6.96
N LYS A 409 48.52 -1.18 -8.04
CA LYS A 409 48.54 0.12 -8.70
C LYS A 409 48.15 -0.02 -10.16
N PHE A 410 47.15 0.78 -10.60
CA PHE A 410 46.79 0.87 -12.01
C PHE A 410 47.17 2.24 -12.53
N LYS A 411 48.04 2.26 -13.55
CA LYS A 411 48.53 3.47 -14.19
C LYS A 411 48.70 3.22 -15.68
N ASP A 412 48.28 4.18 -16.51
CA ASP A 412 48.45 4.16 -17.98
C ASP A 412 48.04 2.81 -18.61
N GLY A 413 46.93 2.23 -18.16
CA GLY A 413 46.40 0.95 -18.66
C GLY A 413 47.07 -0.28 -18.10
N THR A 414 48.09 -0.15 -17.24
CA THR A 414 48.84 -1.26 -16.68
C THR A 414 48.57 -1.44 -15.21
N LEU A 415 48.26 -2.70 -14.82
CA LEU A 415 48.05 -3.12 -13.43
C LEU A 415 49.34 -3.80 -12.91
N THR A 416 49.85 -3.32 -11.79
CA THR A 416 51.06 -3.83 -11.15
C THR A 416 50.90 -4.01 -9.66
N ARG A 417 51.71 -4.93 -9.03
CA ARG A 417 51.79 -5.02 -7.56
C ARG A 417 52.71 -3.92 -7.03
N ASP A 418 52.34 -3.38 -5.86
CA ASP A 418 53.22 -2.42 -5.17
C ASP A 418 54.45 -3.17 -4.61
N PRO A 419 55.68 -2.78 -5.00
CA PRO A 419 56.91 -3.48 -4.58
C PRO A 419 57.20 -3.32 -3.08
N GLY A 420 56.68 -2.27 -2.45
CA GLY A 420 56.82 -2.02 -1.00
C GLY A 420 55.90 -2.86 -0.12
N TRP A 421 54.84 -3.43 -0.72
CA TRP A 421 53.83 -4.23 0.00
C TRP A 421 54.21 -5.72 -0.01
N LYS A 422 54.93 -6.15 1.01
CA LYS A 422 55.57 -7.50 1.05
C LYS A 422 54.73 -8.56 1.75
N ARG A 423 53.59 -8.22 2.35
CA ARG A 423 52.73 -9.11 3.11
C ARG A 423 51.30 -9.02 2.63
N VAL A 424 50.53 -10.10 2.81
CA VAL A 424 49.11 -10.11 2.57
C VAL A 424 48.41 -9.62 3.85
N PHE A 425 47.68 -8.52 3.76
CA PHE A 425 46.92 -7.93 4.86
C PHE A 425 45.47 -7.80 4.48
N ASP A 426 44.57 -7.90 5.46
CA ASP A 426 43.15 -7.63 5.22
C ASP A 426 42.89 -6.10 5.18
N ILE A 427 43.07 -5.53 3.98
CA ILE A 427 42.91 -4.09 3.74
C ILE A 427 41.46 -3.72 3.72
N LYS A 428 41.06 -2.75 4.55
CA LYS A 428 39.67 -2.24 4.68
C LYS A 428 39.45 -0.90 4.00
N ALA A 429 40.47 -0.05 3.98
CA ALA A 429 40.37 1.25 3.32
C ALA A 429 41.69 1.72 2.76
N ILE A 430 41.65 2.33 1.60
CA ILE A 430 42.71 3.16 1.03
C ILE A 430 42.17 4.58 0.94
N TYR A 431 42.90 5.55 1.44
CA TYR A 431 42.45 6.93 1.51
C TYR A 431 43.60 7.89 1.21
N ARG A 432 43.36 8.86 0.33
CA ARG A 432 44.29 9.98 0.09
C ARG A 432 43.85 11.18 0.93
N ASP A 433 44.78 11.70 1.73
CA ASP A 433 44.50 12.91 2.50
C ASP A 433 44.69 14.18 1.64
N PRO A 434 44.27 15.36 2.10
CA PRO A 434 44.44 16.62 1.40
C PRO A 434 45.92 17.03 1.21
N ALA A 435 46.87 16.48 1.96
CA ALA A 435 48.29 16.70 1.81
C ALA A 435 48.92 15.81 0.72
N GLY A 436 48.13 14.88 0.13
CA GLY A 436 48.57 13.98 -0.94
C GLY A 436 49.12 12.63 -0.45
N ARG A 437 49.17 12.38 0.85
CA ARG A 437 49.61 11.10 1.43
C ARG A 437 48.55 10.04 1.26
N VAL A 438 48.95 8.82 1.01
CA VAL A 438 48.08 7.67 0.90
C VAL A 438 48.08 6.88 2.21
N TRP A 439 46.93 6.66 2.76
CA TRP A 439 46.70 5.92 3.99
C TRP A 439 46.06 4.57 3.70
N VAL A 440 46.57 3.48 4.29
CA VAL A 440 46.04 2.13 4.13
C VAL A 440 45.65 1.57 5.51
N ALA A 441 44.34 1.31 5.68
CA ALA A 441 43.77 0.77 6.89
C ALA A 441 43.66 -0.75 6.80
N THR A 442 44.09 -1.46 7.84
CA THR A 442 44.09 -2.91 7.89
C THR A 442 43.30 -3.48 9.06
N ASP A 443 42.82 -4.72 8.94
CA ASP A 443 42.11 -5.43 9.99
C ASP A 443 43.13 -6.26 10.84
N GLY A 444 43.76 -5.59 11.81
CA GLY A 444 44.66 -6.22 12.78
C GLY A 444 46.12 -5.82 12.73
N ASP A 445 46.56 -5.14 11.65
CA ASP A 445 47.96 -4.70 11.51
C ASP A 445 48.15 -3.16 11.66
N GLY A 446 47.05 -2.46 11.95
CA GLY A 446 47.07 -1.01 12.18
C GLY A 446 46.88 -0.18 10.91
N LEU A 447 47.46 1.02 10.92
CA LEU A 447 47.35 2.06 9.87
C LEU A 447 48.70 2.32 9.23
N PHE A 448 48.78 2.23 7.89
CA PHE A 448 49.99 2.52 7.13
C PHE A 448 49.83 3.90 6.46
N GLU A 449 50.89 4.71 6.54
CA GLU A 449 51.03 5.99 5.83
C GLU A 449 52.10 5.82 4.75
N PHE A 450 51.73 6.15 3.51
CA PHE A 450 52.68 6.24 2.38
C PHE A 450 52.89 7.74 2.06
N ASP A 451 54.08 8.24 2.34
CA ASP A 451 54.51 9.58 2.01
C ASP A 451 55.74 9.49 1.11
N ASN A 452 55.50 9.61 -0.21
CA ASN A 452 56.45 9.31 -1.27
C ASN A 452 57.04 7.87 -1.09
N ASP A 453 58.37 7.71 -0.93
CA ASP A 453 58.98 6.40 -0.75
C ASP A 453 59.04 5.90 0.71
N LYS A 454 58.54 6.69 1.68
CA LYS A 454 58.53 6.35 3.09
C LYS A 454 57.20 5.73 3.50
N VAL A 455 57.30 4.54 4.14
CA VAL A 455 56.14 3.88 4.75
C VAL A 455 56.29 3.93 6.27
N THR A 456 55.30 4.52 6.93
CA THR A 456 55.19 4.58 8.41
C THR A 456 53.97 3.75 8.86
N VAL A 457 54.13 2.97 9.92
CA VAL A 457 53.06 2.12 10.45
C VAL A 457 52.70 2.60 11.84
N PHE A 458 51.40 2.80 12.06
CA PHE A 458 50.85 3.20 13.35
C PHE A 458 49.99 2.07 13.93
N ARG A 459 50.16 1.80 15.21
CA ARG A 459 49.44 0.74 15.93
C ARG A 459 48.85 1.27 17.25
N LYS A 460 48.15 0.41 17.96
CA LYS A 460 47.65 0.72 19.30
C LYS A 460 48.73 1.22 20.25
N ALA A 461 49.96 0.70 20.13
CA ALA A 461 51.09 1.17 20.92
C ALA A 461 51.46 2.64 20.67
N ASP A 462 51.16 3.16 19.50
CA ASP A 462 51.41 4.55 19.08
C ASP A 462 50.25 5.49 19.42
N GLY A 463 49.21 4.98 20.14
CA GLY A 463 48.02 5.74 20.59
C GLY A 463 46.78 5.55 19.74
N LEU A 464 46.80 4.71 18.72
CA LEU A 464 45.61 4.32 17.96
C LEU A 464 44.70 3.49 18.84
N GLY A 465 43.36 3.68 18.76
CA GLY A 465 42.39 3.00 19.62
C GLY A 465 42.36 1.48 19.47
N SER A 466 42.65 0.98 18.25
CA SER A 466 42.76 -0.46 17.95
C SER A 466 43.52 -0.67 16.64
N ASP A 467 44.22 -1.79 16.50
CA ASP A 467 44.88 -2.19 15.27
C ASP A 467 43.91 -2.65 14.15
N GLN A 468 42.63 -2.85 14.51
CA GLN A 468 41.54 -3.14 13.56
C GLN A 468 40.93 -1.85 13.02
N VAL A 469 41.54 -1.29 11.99
CA VAL A 469 41.15 -0.03 11.37
C VAL A 469 40.10 -0.26 10.29
N ARG A 470 39.07 0.59 10.21
CA ARG A 470 37.94 0.43 9.30
C ARG A 470 37.77 1.55 8.31
N GLY A 471 37.82 2.80 8.72
CA GLY A 471 37.53 3.94 7.88
C GLY A 471 38.37 5.15 8.20
N LEU A 472 38.52 6.03 7.22
CA LEU A 472 39.41 7.19 7.26
C LEU A 472 38.70 8.41 6.64
N ALA A 473 38.82 9.56 7.27
CA ALA A 473 38.38 10.84 6.72
C ALA A 473 39.16 12.00 7.36
N ASN A 474 39.32 13.12 6.64
CA ASN A 474 39.83 14.34 7.23
C ASN A 474 38.71 15.28 7.69
N ASP A 475 38.95 15.98 8.78
CA ASP A 475 38.13 17.14 9.14
C ASP A 475 38.56 18.37 8.32
N ARG A 476 37.77 19.44 8.36
CA ARG A 476 38.12 20.71 7.65
C ARG A 476 39.40 21.38 8.10
N ARG A 477 39.97 20.99 9.23
CA ARG A 477 41.24 21.49 9.76
C ARG A 477 42.41 20.63 9.33
N GLY A 478 42.17 19.56 8.53
CA GLY A 478 43.18 18.66 8.02
C GLY A 478 43.57 17.50 8.95
N ALA A 479 42.97 17.40 10.16
CA ALA A 479 43.22 16.25 11.03
C ALA A 479 42.61 14.98 10.46
N LEU A 480 43.32 13.86 10.49
CA LEU A 480 42.86 12.56 10.05
C LEU A 480 42.07 11.89 11.18
N TRP A 481 40.86 11.46 10.88
CA TRP A 481 40.01 10.68 11.79
C TRP A 481 40.01 9.22 11.32
N VAL A 482 40.23 8.33 12.27
CA VAL A 482 40.45 6.90 12.07
C VAL A 482 39.42 6.13 12.86
N THR A 483 38.54 5.35 12.21
CA THR A 483 37.56 4.51 12.91
C THR A 483 38.09 3.11 13.11
N THR A 484 37.75 2.51 14.25
CA THR A 484 38.28 1.21 14.64
C THR A 484 37.19 0.26 15.10
N SER A 485 37.46 -1.03 15.01
CA SER A 485 36.55 -2.08 15.51
C SER A 485 36.86 -2.38 16.98
N GLY A 486 36.13 -1.71 17.89
CA GLY A 486 36.22 -1.92 19.34
C GLY A 486 37.14 -0.98 20.10
N GLY A 487 37.82 -0.03 19.40
CA GLY A 487 38.62 1.02 20.04
C GLY A 487 38.07 2.44 19.85
N GLY A 488 36.83 2.57 19.38
CA GLY A 488 36.22 3.88 19.09
C GLY A 488 36.83 4.58 17.89
N VAL A 489 37.05 5.87 17.99
CA VAL A 489 37.56 6.75 16.93
C VAL A 489 38.83 7.46 17.40
N SER A 490 39.88 7.47 16.57
CA SER A 490 41.12 8.18 16.87
C SER A 490 41.33 9.35 15.91
N ARG A 491 41.66 10.52 16.48
CA ARG A 491 41.98 11.72 15.72
C ARG A 491 43.51 11.88 15.70
N TYR A 492 44.09 11.90 14.51
CA TYR A 492 45.51 12.16 14.31
C TYR A 492 45.72 13.60 13.89
N ALA A 493 46.44 14.33 14.72
CA ALA A 493 46.85 15.71 14.45
C ALA A 493 48.18 16.00 15.13
N ASP A 494 49.02 16.80 14.51
CA ASP A 494 50.31 17.23 15.03
C ASP A 494 51.19 16.05 15.49
N GLY A 495 51.13 14.92 14.73
CA GLY A 495 51.91 13.71 15.01
C GLY A 495 51.41 12.85 16.17
N ARG A 496 50.23 13.11 16.71
CA ARG A 496 49.68 12.41 17.88
C ARG A 496 48.25 11.93 17.65
N PHE A 497 47.91 10.77 18.23
CA PHE A 497 46.54 10.25 18.30
C PHE A 497 45.83 10.70 19.59
N THR A 498 44.58 11.08 19.44
CA THR A 498 43.62 11.27 20.53
C THR A 498 42.42 10.36 20.28
N THR A 499 42.13 9.42 21.17
CA THR A 499 41.09 8.41 20.98
C THR A 499 39.87 8.77 21.79
N PHE A 500 38.67 8.62 21.16
CA PHE A 500 37.35 8.87 21.70
C PHE A 500 36.54 7.56 21.69
N THR A 501 35.72 7.35 22.72
CA THR A 501 34.94 6.14 22.95
C THR A 501 33.50 6.49 23.33
N THR A 502 32.69 5.48 23.67
CA THR A 502 31.36 5.65 24.25
C THR A 502 31.34 6.53 25.49
N LYS A 503 32.47 6.64 26.22
CA LYS A 503 32.61 7.54 27.37
C LYS A 503 32.61 9.02 26.97
N ASP A 504 32.99 9.29 25.75
CA ASP A 504 33.07 10.66 25.19
C ASP A 504 31.79 11.01 24.40
N GLY A 505 30.84 10.07 24.28
CA GLY A 505 29.53 10.29 23.62
C GLY A 505 29.37 9.58 22.28
N LEU A 506 30.21 8.61 21.92
CA LEU A 506 29.98 7.77 20.74
C LEU A 506 28.76 6.85 20.98
N ALA A 507 28.04 6.52 19.91
CA ALA A 507 26.95 5.57 19.94
C ALA A 507 27.42 4.14 20.23
N GLY A 508 28.65 3.81 19.84
CA GLY A 508 29.30 2.53 20.08
C GLY A 508 30.80 2.59 19.77
N ASP A 509 31.61 1.68 20.32
CA ASP A 509 33.06 1.63 20.12
C ASP A 509 33.46 0.80 18.89
N ARG A 510 32.51 0.08 18.27
CA ARG A 510 32.70 -0.61 16.98
C ARG A 510 32.24 0.27 15.84
N VAL A 511 33.16 1.11 15.33
CA VAL A 511 32.86 2.10 14.30
C VAL A 511 33.34 1.58 12.96
N GLY A 512 32.39 1.30 12.05
CA GLY A 512 32.64 0.70 10.75
C GLY A 512 32.99 1.69 9.64
N GLY A 513 32.67 2.97 9.77
CA GLY A 513 32.94 3.98 8.75
C GLY A 513 32.84 5.40 9.29
N VAL A 514 33.33 6.35 8.49
CA VAL A 514 33.27 7.79 8.77
C VAL A 514 32.89 8.54 7.50
N TYR A 515 32.06 9.58 7.64
CA TYR A 515 31.66 10.48 6.57
C TYR A 515 31.78 11.93 7.03
N ALA A 516 32.40 12.76 6.19
CA ALA A 516 32.46 14.21 6.39
C ALA A 516 31.40 14.88 5.52
N ASP A 517 30.46 15.60 6.15
CA ASP A 517 29.37 16.26 5.44
C ASP A 517 29.79 17.63 4.86
N ASP A 518 28.99 18.17 3.94
CA ASP A 518 29.21 19.45 3.30
C ASP A 518 29.23 20.63 4.30
N ALA A 519 28.60 20.48 5.48
CA ALA A 519 28.63 21.48 6.57
C ALA A 519 29.88 21.38 7.46
N GLY A 520 30.68 20.30 7.30
CA GLY A 520 31.93 20.06 8.03
C GLY A 520 31.73 19.33 9.37
N ALA A 521 30.60 18.71 9.59
CA ALA A 521 30.44 17.74 10.65
C ALA A 521 30.97 16.37 10.20
N LEU A 522 31.51 15.61 11.16
CA LEU A 522 31.88 14.23 10.93
C LEU A 522 30.79 13.31 11.49
N TRP A 523 30.50 12.26 10.73
CA TRP A 523 29.53 11.24 11.08
C TRP A 523 30.21 9.89 11.21
N PHE A 524 30.08 9.26 12.36
CA PHE A 524 30.65 7.97 12.64
C PHE A 524 29.58 6.91 12.64
N LEU A 525 29.75 5.88 11.80
CA LEU A 525 28.82 4.79 11.58
C LEU A 525 29.17 3.63 12.51
N ALA A 526 28.56 3.60 13.68
CA ALA A 526 28.73 2.53 14.63
C ALA A 526 27.66 1.43 14.46
N ARG A 527 27.91 0.26 15.01
CA ARG A 527 26.94 -0.84 14.97
C ARG A 527 25.66 -0.53 15.73
N GLU A 528 25.79 0.27 16.76
CA GLU A 528 24.74 0.63 17.71
C GLU A 528 23.99 1.92 17.34
N GLY A 529 24.43 2.62 16.27
CA GLY A 529 23.82 3.87 15.82
C GLY A 529 24.81 4.80 15.10
N LEU A 530 24.37 6.03 14.85
CA LEU A 530 25.16 7.09 14.27
C LEU A 530 25.71 8.03 15.37
N THR A 531 26.88 8.60 15.16
CA THR A 531 27.37 9.69 16.01
C THR A 531 27.78 10.86 15.14
N ARG A 532 27.27 12.03 15.41
CA ARG A 532 27.70 13.30 14.79
C ARG A 532 28.71 14.00 15.70
N TYR A 533 29.85 14.37 15.14
CA TYR A 533 30.82 15.27 15.75
C TYR A 533 30.74 16.63 15.08
N LYS A 534 30.32 17.66 15.84
CA LYS A 534 30.17 19.05 15.37
C LYS A 534 30.59 20.00 16.50
N ASN A 535 31.44 20.97 16.16
CA ASN A 535 31.92 22.00 17.09
C ASN A 535 32.52 21.44 18.42
N GLY A 536 33.27 20.35 18.33
CA GLY A 536 33.93 19.73 19.49
C GLY A 536 33.04 18.82 20.35
N LYS A 537 31.79 18.56 19.93
CA LYS A 537 30.82 17.75 20.69
C LYS A 537 30.35 16.54 19.88
N PHE A 538 30.20 15.42 20.57
CA PHE A 538 29.57 14.22 20.04
C PHE A 538 28.09 14.19 20.41
N PHE A 539 27.26 13.77 19.44
CA PHE A 539 25.85 13.52 19.63
C PHE A 539 25.48 12.19 18.99
N ALA A 540 24.98 11.23 19.77
CA ALA A 540 24.63 9.90 19.32
C ALA A 540 23.14 9.80 18.95
N PHE A 541 22.83 9.14 17.82
CA PHE A 541 21.50 8.83 17.31
C PHE A 541 21.32 7.31 17.23
N ARG A 542 20.21 6.77 17.72
CA ARG A 542 19.93 5.32 17.79
C ARG A 542 18.58 4.99 17.16
N ALA A 543 18.26 3.71 17.04
CA ALA A 543 16.96 3.27 16.54
C ALA A 543 15.77 3.81 17.33
N GLY A 544 15.92 3.97 18.65
CA GLY A 544 14.90 4.59 19.51
C GLY A 544 14.59 6.05 19.19
N ASP A 545 15.49 6.73 18.49
CA ASP A 545 15.34 8.11 18.05
C ASP A 545 14.68 8.24 16.65
N GLY A 546 14.13 7.16 16.11
CA GLY A 546 13.42 7.14 14.81
C GLY A 546 14.29 6.81 13.60
N LEU A 547 15.55 6.40 13.77
CA LEU A 547 16.35 5.85 12.67
C LEU A 547 15.75 4.51 12.20
N TYR A 548 15.56 4.37 10.88
CA TYR A 548 15.09 3.13 10.27
C TYR A 548 15.94 1.90 10.59
N SER A 549 17.26 2.09 10.74
CA SER A 549 18.21 1.06 11.12
C SER A 549 19.31 1.64 12.01
N SER A 550 19.66 0.98 13.11
CA SER A 550 20.83 1.31 13.92
C SER A 550 22.14 0.95 13.22
N PHE A 551 22.14 -0.13 12.42
CA PHE A 551 23.30 -0.54 11.65
C PHE A 551 23.27 0.08 10.25
N VAL A 552 24.10 1.09 10.04
CA VAL A 552 24.30 1.79 8.77
C VAL A 552 25.61 1.37 8.14
N SER A 553 25.58 0.97 6.87
CA SER A 553 26.77 0.52 6.12
C SER A 553 27.52 1.67 5.49
N SER A 554 26.82 2.65 4.91
CA SER A 554 27.39 3.86 4.34
C SER A 554 26.40 5.03 4.42
N MET A 555 26.92 6.24 4.27
CA MET A 555 26.18 7.49 4.34
C MET A 555 26.71 8.45 3.28
N LEU A 556 25.83 9.14 2.55
CA LEU A 556 26.14 10.20 1.61
C LEU A 556 25.14 11.35 1.77
N GLU A 557 25.53 12.54 1.35
CA GLU A 557 24.66 13.72 1.27
C GLU A 557 24.39 14.08 -0.18
N ASP A 558 23.13 14.38 -0.52
CA ASP A 558 22.70 14.66 -1.91
C ASP A 558 22.86 16.11 -2.36
N GLY A 559 23.47 16.98 -1.54
CA GLY A 559 23.61 18.40 -1.83
C GLY A 559 22.37 19.26 -1.60
N ARG A 560 21.24 18.66 -1.29
CA ARG A 560 19.98 19.34 -0.88
C ARG A 560 19.76 19.27 0.61
N GLY A 561 20.70 18.70 1.35
CA GLY A 561 20.63 18.49 2.79
C GLY A 561 19.86 17.24 3.19
N ILE A 562 19.69 16.30 2.26
CA ILE A 562 19.16 14.96 2.58
C ILE A 562 20.32 13.98 2.68
N PHE A 563 20.39 13.29 3.77
CA PHE A 563 21.32 12.19 3.96
C PHE A 563 20.71 10.88 3.49
N TRP A 564 21.47 10.14 2.70
CA TRP A 564 21.17 8.81 2.19
C TRP A 564 22.01 7.79 2.93
N PHE A 565 21.34 6.79 3.46
CA PHE A 565 21.96 5.72 4.23
C PHE A 565 21.71 4.37 3.58
N SER A 566 22.72 3.52 3.52
CA SER A 566 22.57 2.11 3.19
C SER A 566 22.57 1.25 4.44
N CYS A 567 21.74 0.20 4.47
CA CYS A 567 21.68 -0.76 5.56
C CYS A 567 21.37 -2.18 5.04
N SER A 568 21.19 -3.15 5.93
CA SER A 568 20.89 -4.53 5.55
C SER A 568 19.45 -4.75 5.01
N ARG A 569 18.59 -3.72 5.02
CA ARG A 569 17.20 -3.78 4.57
C ARG A 569 16.91 -2.88 3.38
N GLY A 570 17.89 -2.15 2.87
CA GLY A 570 17.72 -1.21 1.78
C GLY A 570 18.44 0.10 1.98
N LEU A 571 17.92 1.13 1.33
CA LEU A 571 18.32 2.52 1.53
C LEU A 571 17.29 3.23 2.39
N PHE A 572 17.68 4.27 3.10
CA PHE A 572 16.76 5.21 3.74
C PHE A 572 17.33 6.62 3.76
N THR A 573 16.45 7.60 3.90
CA THR A 573 16.85 9.01 3.95
C THR A 573 16.35 9.67 5.23
N VAL A 574 17.11 10.67 5.68
CA VAL A 574 16.74 11.58 6.77
C VAL A 574 17.24 12.97 6.41
N SER A 575 16.47 14.01 6.67
CA SER A 575 16.94 15.37 6.41
C SER A 575 17.99 15.81 7.45
N ARG A 576 18.94 16.65 7.05
CA ARG A 576 19.89 17.28 7.97
C ARG A 576 19.15 18.08 9.05
N ALA A 577 18.08 18.77 8.66
CA ALA A 577 17.29 19.58 9.55
C ALA A 577 16.67 18.75 10.69
N ASP A 578 16.21 17.51 10.41
CA ASP A 578 15.63 16.65 11.44
C ASP A 578 16.67 16.25 12.49
N PHE A 579 17.92 15.99 12.07
CA PHE A 579 19.01 15.73 13.00
C PHE A 579 19.36 16.97 13.87
N ASP A 580 19.30 18.17 13.31
CA ASP A 580 19.53 19.40 14.06
C ASP A 580 18.39 19.65 15.07
N VAL A 581 17.13 19.49 14.64
CA VAL A 581 15.94 19.65 15.49
C VAL A 581 15.92 18.64 16.64
N LEU A 582 16.31 17.36 16.38
CA LEU A 582 16.41 16.34 17.42
C LEU A 582 17.55 16.66 18.40
N ALA A 583 18.72 17.04 17.89
CA ALA A 583 19.87 17.39 18.72
C ALA A 583 19.60 18.63 19.60
N ASP A 584 18.75 19.55 19.15
CA ASP A 584 18.26 20.71 19.92
C ASP A 584 17.14 20.35 20.94
N GLY A 585 16.67 19.09 20.98
CA GLY A 585 15.60 18.64 21.86
C GLY A 585 14.21 19.16 21.50
N LYS A 586 14.01 19.63 20.26
CA LYS A 586 12.72 20.17 19.76
C LYS A 586 11.77 19.10 19.23
N THR A 587 12.27 17.91 19.00
CA THR A 587 11.51 16.71 18.63
C THR A 587 12.05 15.50 19.37
N ASN A 588 11.26 14.43 19.47
CA ASN A 588 11.64 13.18 20.13
C ASN A 588 11.98 12.06 19.13
N ALA A 589 11.82 12.29 17.83
CA ALA A 589 12.10 11.29 16.82
C ALA A 589 12.45 11.90 15.46
N LEU A 590 13.30 11.18 14.69
CA LEU A 590 13.63 11.48 13.30
C LEU A 590 12.53 10.94 12.39
N SER A 591 12.32 11.62 11.25
CA SER A 591 11.52 11.10 10.15
C SER A 591 12.42 10.42 9.12
N SER A 592 12.34 9.10 9.02
CA SER A 592 13.09 8.30 8.05
C SER A 592 12.18 7.87 6.91
N HIS A 593 12.63 8.08 5.66
CA HIS A 593 11.96 7.54 4.47
C HIS A 593 12.73 6.35 3.94
N GLU A 594 12.06 5.19 3.81
CA GLU A 594 12.68 3.93 3.45
C GLU A 594 12.50 3.55 1.97
N TYR A 595 13.52 2.92 1.40
CA TYR A 595 13.52 2.35 0.06
C TYR A 595 14.03 0.90 0.10
N GLY A 596 13.22 -0.02 -0.38
CA GLY A 596 13.49 -1.45 -0.40
C GLY A 596 13.37 -2.08 -1.79
N VAL A 597 13.31 -3.41 -1.83
CA VAL A 597 13.09 -4.15 -3.08
C VAL A 597 11.76 -3.76 -3.74
N LYS A 598 10.74 -3.44 -2.95
CA LYS A 598 9.45 -2.95 -3.46
C LYS A 598 9.56 -1.57 -4.12
N ASP A 599 10.60 -0.81 -3.86
CA ASP A 599 10.82 0.52 -4.44
C ASP A 599 11.79 0.47 -5.64
N GLY A 600 12.24 -0.74 -6.03
CA GLY A 600 13.04 -0.98 -7.23
C GLY A 600 14.51 -1.32 -6.97
N LEU A 601 14.90 -1.59 -5.73
CA LEU A 601 16.23 -2.15 -5.46
C LEU A 601 16.24 -3.65 -5.83
N ASN A 602 17.33 -4.09 -6.47
CA ASN A 602 17.53 -5.52 -6.78
C ASN A 602 17.80 -6.37 -5.53
N THR A 603 18.19 -5.73 -4.42
CA THR A 603 18.43 -6.35 -3.12
C THR A 603 18.29 -5.33 -2.00
N GLY A 604 17.93 -5.78 -0.81
CA GLY A 604 18.04 -4.98 0.41
C GLY A 604 19.44 -5.03 1.05
N ALA A 605 20.33 -5.93 0.62
CA ALA A 605 21.61 -6.14 1.26
C ALA A 605 22.72 -5.29 0.64
N PHE A 606 23.24 -4.33 1.41
CA PHE A 606 24.34 -3.45 1.03
C PHE A 606 25.64 -3.84 1.72
N GLY A 607 26.77 -3.57 1.04
CA GLY A 607 28.11 -3.86 1.52
C GLY A 607 28.48 -3.04 2.76
N ALA A 608 29.24 -3.64 3.66
CA ALA A 608 29.72 -3.00 4.88
C ALA A 608 31.15 -3.41 5.23
N GLY A 609 31.80 -2.62 6.10
CA GLY A 609 33.08 -2.96 6.71
C GLY A 609 34.33 -2.74 5.86
N VAL A 610 34.17 -2.03 4.72
CA VAL A 610 35.25 -1.55 3.86
C VAL A 610 34.93 -0.12 3.41
N GLN A 611 35.89 0.62 2.85
CA GLN A 611 35.71 2.00 2.39
C GLN A 611 36.50 2.24 1.09
N PRO A 612 35.91 2.94 0.08
CA PRO A 612 34.53 3.47 0.07
C PRO A 612 33.48 2.45 -0.44
N THR A 613 32.39 2.24 0.28
CA THR A 613 31.24 1.44 -0.18
C THR A 613 30.14 2.28 -0.84
N ALA A 614 30.30 3.58 -0.81
CA ALA A 614 29.40 4.52 -1.47
C ALA A 614 30.17 5.75 -1.92
N TRP A 615 29.70 6.40 -2.98
CA TRP A 615 30.37 7.55 -3.56
C TRP A 615 29.35 8.55 -4.14
N ARG A 616 29.59 9.85 -3.91
CA ARG A 616 28.85 10.92 -4.58
C ARG A 616 29.61 11.36 -5.80
N MET A 617 29.00 11.21 -6.97
CA MET A 617 29.58 11.63 -8.24
C MET A 617 29.61 13.16 -8.38
N LYS A 618 30.47 13.67 -9.26
CA LYS A 618 30.58 15.11 -9.58
C LYS A 618 29.29 15.67 -10.17
N ASP A 619 28.46 14.84 -10.83
CA ASP A 619 27.16 15.20 -11.40
C ASP A 619 26.00 15.14 -10.37
N GLY A 620 26.28 14.77 -9.13
CA GLY A 620 25.30 14.69 -8.03
C GLY A 620 24.66 13.34 -7.85
N ARG A 621 24.86 12.36 -8.73
CA ARG A 621 24.37 10.99 -8.54
C ARG A 621 25.11 10.32 -7.38
N LEU A 622 24.41 9.43 -6.69
CA LEU A 622 24.92 8.68 -5.55
C LEU A 622 25.05 7.20 -5.93
N LEU A 623 26.19 6.63 -5.61
CA LEU A 623 26.54 5.24 -5.90
C LEU A 623 26.62 4.45 -4.59
N PHE A 624 25.98 3.28 -4.53
CA PHE A 624 26.02 2.40 -3.36
C PHE A 624 26.36 0.97 -3.78
N CYS A 625 27.35 0.39 -3.15
CA CYS A 625 27.72 -1.01 -3.36
C CYS A 625 26.70 -1.96 -2.71
N SER A 626 26.22 -2.93 -3.49
CA SER A 626 25.28 -3.95 -3.01
C SER A 626 25.74 -5.37 -3.38
N LEU A 627 25.05 -6.38 -2.83
CA LEU A 627 25.33 -7.78 -3.16
C LEU A 627 24.85 -8.20 -4.56
N LYS A 628 23.99 -7.38 -5.20
CA LYS A 628 23.42 -7.64 -6.54
C LYS A 628 23.64 -6.49 -7.51
N GLY A 629 24.81 -5.88 -7.51
CA GLY A 629 25.22 -4.82 -8.41
C GLY A 629 25.53 -3.50 -7.71
N LEU A 630 25.94 -2.51 -8.50
CA LEU A 630 26.16 -1.14 -8.06
C LEU A 630 24.86 -0.35 -8.23
N VAL A 631 24.27 0.09 -7.13
CA VAL A 631 23.04 0.89 -7.14
C VAL A 631 23.40 2.35 -7.40
N ILE A 632 22.75 2.94 -8.40
CA ILE A 632 22.86 4.33 -8.81
C ILE A 632 21.57 5.04 -8.43
N VAL A 633 21.68 6.09 -7.64
CA VAL A 633 20.56 6.95 -7.24
C VAL A 633 20.77 8.31 -7.88
N ASP A 634 19.76 8.79 -8.62
CA ASP A 634 19.70 10.17 -9.04
C ASP A 634 18.70 10.93 -8.14
N PRO A 635 19.19 11.71 -7.17
CA PRO A 635 18.30 12.39 -6.24
C PRO A 635 17.38 13.43 -6.90
N HIS A 636 17.80 13.97 -8.08
CA HIS A 636 17.02 14.99 -8.79
C HIS A 636 15.88 14.41 -9.63
N HIS A 637 15.95 13.13 -9.97
CA HIS A 637 14.99 12.44 -10.82
C HIS A 637 14.24 11.30 -10.11
N LEU A 638 14.11 11.37 -8.79
CA LEU A 638 13.26 10.44 -8.06
C LEU A 638 11.80 10.64 -8.46
N PHE A 639 11.15 9.54 -8.81
CA PHE A 639 9.72 9.56 -9.09
C PHE A 639 8.93 9.75 -7.79
N SER A 640 8.13 10.81 -7.72
CA SER A 640 7.16 11.04 -6.64
C SER A 640 5.75 10.98 -7.23
N ASN A 641 4.88 10.23 -6.58
CA ASN A 641 3.47 10.16 -6.95
C ASN A 641 2.70 11.37 -6.40
N THR A 642 2.52 12.38 -7.24
CA THR A 642 1.80 13.60 -6.88
C THR A 642 0.28 13.46 -6.94
N LEU A 643 -0.25 12.29 -7.35
CA LEU A 643 -1.68 12.05 -7.49
C LEU A 643 -2.29 11.60 -6.15
N PRO A 644 -3.29 12.33 -5.61
CA PRO A 644 -4.02 11.86 -4.46
C PRO A 644 -4.85 10.62 -4.83
N PRO A 645 -4.84 9.55 -4.00
CA PRO A 645 -5.53 8.31 -4.34
C PRO A 645 -7.05 8.49 -4.29
N PRO A 646 -7.82 7.98 -5.26
CA PRO A 646 -9.26 7.87 -5.12
C PRO A 646 -9.63 7.04 -3.90
N VAL A 647 -10.57 7.53 -3.08
CA VAL A 647 -11.03 6.84 -1.85
C VAL A 647 -12.45 6.38 -2.06
N CYS A 648 -12.76 5.16 -1.64
CA CYS A 648 -14.10 4.59 -1.75
C CYS A 648 -14.48 3.76 -0.52
N VAL A 649 -15.78 3.72 -0.21
CA VAL A 649 -16.36 2.77 0.74
C VAL A 649 -16.80 1.53 -0.04
N GLU A 650 -16.19 0.39 0.26
CA GLU A 650 -16.41 -0.84 -0.51
C GLU A 650 -17.57 -1.66 0.01
N ARG A 651 -17.59 -1.90 1.31
CA ARG A 651 -18.56 -2.75 1.99
C ARG A 651 -18.94 -2.19 3.34
N VAL A 652 -20.20 -2.22 3.65
CA VAL A 652 -20.71 -1.84 4.96
C VAL A 652 -21.54 -3.02 5.51
N THR A 653 -21.29 -3.37 6.75
CA THR A 653 -22.06 -4.38 7.48
C THR A 653 -22.61 -3.71 8.73
N ILE A 654 -23.93 -3.74 8.90
CA ILE A 654 -24.60 -3.19 10.08
C ILE A 654 -25.45 -4.29 10.72
N ASN A 655 -25.26 -4.54 12.00
CA ASN A 655 -25.93 -5.62 12.72
C ASN A 655 -25.82 -6.96 11.98
N LYS A 656 -24.60 -7.29 11.47
CA LYS A 656 -24.27 -8.52 10.71
C LYS A 656 -24.99 -8.64 9.36
N ARG A 657 -25.61 -7.57 8.86
CA ARG A 657 -26.24 -7.53 7.53
C ARG A 657 -25.42 -6.66 6.59
N ALA A 658 -25.10 -7.19 5.42
CA ALA A 658 -24.44 -6.42 4.37
C ALA A 658 -25.40 -5.35 3.82
N CYS A 659 -24.86 -4.14 3.65
CA CYS A 659 -25.59 -2.96 3.20
C CYS A 659 -24.89 -2.36 1.99
N SER A 660 -25.66 -1.76 1.06
CA SER A 660 -25.09 -1.01 -0.05
C SER A 660 -24.63 0.37 0.43
N PRO A 661 -23.38 0.79 0.15
CA PRO A 661 -22.87 2.09 0.56
C PRO A 661 -23.38 3.27 -0.31
N ASP A 662 -24.19 3.03 -1.36
CA ASP A 662 -24.52 4.03 -2.37
C ASP A 662 -25.70 4.95 -1.99
N ARG A 663 -26.37 4.68 -0.87
CA ARG A 663 -27.53 5.44 -0.42
C ARG A 663 -27.50 5.63 1.10
N THR A 664 -28.07 6.74 1.57
CA THR A 664 -28.36 6.90 3.01
C THR A 664 -29.27 5.76 3.47
N LEU A 665 -28.78 4.96 4.41
CA LEU A 665 -29.46 3.75 4.85
C LEU A 665 -30.23 4.00 6.15
N GLU A 666 -31.51 3.65 6.17
CA GLU A 666 -32.25 3.52 7.42
C GLU A 666 -32.18 2.08 7.91
N VAL A 667 -31.54 1.88 9.05
CA VAL A 667 -31.30 0.56 9.64
C VAL A 667 -32.33 0.30 10.74
N THR A 668 -32.92 -0.90 10.70
CA THR A 668 -33.81 -1.37 11.77
C THR A 668 -33.05 -1.43 13.10
N PRO A 669 -33.75 -1.31 14.24
CA PRO A 669 -33.13 -1.42 15.56
C PRO A 669 -32.26 -2.68 15.70
N GLY A 670 -31.09 -2.53 16.32
CA GLY A 670 -30.13 -3.61 16.51
C GLY A 670 -29.10 -3.26 17.57
N GLU A 671 -28.07 -4.08 17.71
CA GLU A 671 -27.00 -3.91 18.70
C GLU A 671 -26.12 -2.68 18.43
N GLY A 672 -26.22 -2.09 17.22
CA GLY A 672 -25.39 -0.96 16.82
C GLY A 672 -23.98 -1.36 16.40
N GLU A 673 -23.79 -2.62 16.02
CA GLU A 673 -22.54 -3.12 15.47
C GLU A 673 -22.41 -2.64 14.02
N VAL A 674 -21.32 -1.90 13.72
CA VAL A 674 -21.07 -1.35 12.38
C VAL A 674 -19.64 -1.63 11.98
N GLU A 675 -19.46 -2.26 10.82
CA GLU A 675 -18.17 -2.50 10.18
C GLU A 675 -18.18 -1.87 8.79
N ILE A 676 -17.21 -0.98 8.52
CA ILE A 676 -17.10 -0.24 7.27
C ILE A 676 -15.74 -0.53 6.66
N HIS A 677 -15.71 -1.19 5.50
CA HIS A 677 -14.52 -1.42 4.70
C HIS A 677 -14.36 -0.31 3.67
N TYR A 678 -13.15 0.19 3.55
CA TYR A 678 -12.79 1.25 2.61
C TYR A 678 -11.46 0.94 1.93
N ALA A 679 -11.28 1.50 0.74
CA ALA A 679 -10.06 1.40 -0.04
C ALA A 679 -9.62 2.76 -0.55
N ALA A 680 -8.34 2.88 -0.85
CA ALA A 680 -7.79 4.00 -1.60
C ALA A 680 -6.90 3.44 -2.71
N LEU A 681 -7.20 3.88 -3.93
CA LEU A 681 -6.71 3.24 -5.15
C LEU A 681 -5.40 3.91 -5.60
N SER A 682 -4.31 3.56 -4.91
CA SER A 682 -2.93 3.85 -5.31
C SER A 682 -2.19 2.54 -5.51
N TYR A 683 -1.67 2.35 -6.71
CA TYR A 683 -1.08 1.09 -7.14
C TYR A 683 0.43 1.04 -6.98
N LEU A 684 1.14 2.17 -6.98
CA LEU A 684 2.61 2.21 -6.87
C LEU A 684 3.12 1.56 -5.60
N ALA A 685 2.50 1.87 -4.46
CA ALA A 685 2.85 1.26 -3.17
C ALA A 685 1.59 1.07 -2.29
N PRO A 686 0.67 0.15 -2.66
CA PRO A 686 -0.64 0.03 -1.99
C PRO A 686 -0.55 -0.35 -0.51
N GLY A 687 0.54 -1.02 -0.09
CA GLY A 687 0.79 -1.35 1.32
C GLY A 687 1.24 -0.17 2.19
N LYS A 688 1.63 0.97 1.59
CA LYS A 688 2.05 2.19 2.30
C LYS A 688 0.94 3.25 2.36
N VAL A 689 -0.22 3.01 1.77
CA VAL A 689 -1.38 3.90 1.81
C VAL A 689 -1.89 4.03 3.24
N ARG A 690 -2.05 5.26 3.73
CA ARG A 690 -2.54 5.53 5.09
C ARG A 690 -3.91 6.17 5.06
N PHE A 691 -4.70 5.90 6.10
CA PHE A 691 -6.08 6.31 6.22
C PHE A 691 -6.32 7.08 7.51
N LYS A 692 -7.23 8.06 7.44
CA LYS A 692 -7.88 8.67 8.60
C LYS A 692 -9.38 8.62 8.39
N TYR A 693 -10.13 8.31 9.44
CA TYR A 693 -11.58 8.31 9.38
C TYR A 693 -12.20 9.03 10.58
N ARG A 694 -13.45 9.42 10.43
CA ARG A 694 -14.28 9.99 11.48
C ARG A 694 -15.74 9.64 11.26
N LEU A 695 -16.42 9.22 12.30
CA LEU A 695 -17.87 9.03 12.33
C LEU A 695 -18.53 10.26 12.98
N ASP A 696 -19.02 11.19 12.17
CA ASP A 696 -19.73 12.35 12.65
C ASP A 696 -20.95 11.89 13.42
N GLY A 697 -21.13 12.39 14.65
CA GLY A 697 -22.17 11.96 15.59
C GLY A 697 -21.66 10.98 16.66
N PHE A 698 -20.40 10.52 16.58
CA PHE A 698 -19.81 9.63 17.57
C PHE A 698 -18.35 10.01 17.89
N ASP A 699 -17.47 10.14 16.88
CA ASP A 699 -16.07 10.47 17.09
C ASP A 699 -15.89 11.99 17.31
N HIS A 700 -15.08 12.38 18.30
CA HIS A 700 -14.74 13.79 18.54
C HIS A 700 -13.78 14.30 17.48
N ASP A 701 -12.72 13.52 17.16
CA ASP A 701 -11.65 13.86 16.25
C ASP A 701 -11.44 12.78 15.19
N TRP A 702 -10.52 13.06 14.23
CA TRP A 702 -10.10 12.09 13.24
C TRP A 702 -9.31 10.96 13.91
N VAL A 703 -9.70 9.72 13.64
CA VAL A 703 -9.00 8.50 14.03
C VAL A 703 -7.95 8.17 12.97
N ASP A 704 -6.68 8.13 13.36
CA ASP A 704 -5.60 7.65 12.49
C ASP A 704 -5.65 6.11 12.44
N ALA A 705 -6.01 5.57 11.29
CA ALA A 705 -6.09 4.13 11.07
C ALA A 705 -4.77 3.51 10.60
N GLY A 706 -3.73 4.33 10.30
CA GLY A 706 -2.52 3.86 9.64
C GLY A 706 -2.86 3.20 8.31
N THR A 707 -2.41 1.97 8.10
CA THR A 707 -2.70 1.19 6.86
C THR A 707 -3.94 0.30 6.94
N ARG A 708 -4.70 0.35 8.06
CA ARG A 708 -5.92 -0.47 8.25
C ARG A 708 -7.03 0.00 7.32
N ARG A 709 -7.67 -0.94 6.63
CA ARG A 709 -8.70 -0.70 5.60
C ARG A 709 -10.14 -0.91 6.08
N PHE A 710 -10.36 -0.92 7.38
CA PHE A 710 -11.71 -1.01 7.96
C PHE A 710 -11.83 -0.21 9.26
N ALA A 711 -13.03 0.25 9.54
CA ALA A 711 -13.45 0.84 10.81
C ALA A 711 -14.50 -0.07 11.45
N TYR A 712 -14.41 -0.28 12.76
CA TYR A 712 -15.32 -1.12 13.51
C TYR A 712 -15.84 -0.39 14.74
N TYR A 713 -17.16 -0.41 14.91
CA TYR A 713 -17.87 0.16 16.05
C TYR A 713 -18.75 -0.93 16.65
N ALA A 714 -18.52 -1.31 17.91
CA ALA A 714 -19.19 -2.45 18.54
C ALA A 714 -20.62 -2.15 18.98
N SER A 715 -20.94 -0.90 19.33
CA SER A 715 -22.24 -0.51 19.89
C SER A 715 -22.48 0.98 19.72
N LEU A 716 -23.06 1.35 18.58
CA LEU A 716 -23.48 2.72 18.34
C LEU A 716 -24.89 2.95 18.90
N PRO A 717 -25.12 4.04 19.64
CA PRO A 717 -26.48 4.41 20.06
C PRO A 717 -27.37 4.72 18.85
N PRO A 718 -28.70 4.65 18.99
CA PRO A 718 -29.59 5.12 17.93
C PRO A 718 -29.34 6.58 17.60
N GLY A 719 -29.20 6.87 16.28
CA GLY A 719 -28.86 8.22 15.84
C GLY A 719 -28.62 8.31 14.33
N ARG A 720 -28.26 9.51 13.90
CA ARG A 720 -27.80 9.77 12.52
C ARG A 720 -26.30 9.87 12.51
N TYR A 721 -25.65 9.16 11.59
CA TYR A 721 -24.22 9.08 11.47
C TYR A 721 -23.77 9.37 10.06
N ASN A 722 -22.62 10.04 9.93
CA ASN A 722 -21.96 10.27 8.66
C ASN A 722 -20.50 9.85 8.79
N PHE A 723 -20.17 8.70 8.23
CA PHE A 723 -18.80 8.22 8.18
C PHE A 723 -18.04 8.95 7.08
N ARG A 724 -16.85 9.42 7.41
CA ARG A 724 -15.90 10.06 6.48
C ARG A 724 -14.57 9.36 6.55
N VAL A 725 -13.97 9.09 5.39
CA VAL A 725 -12.63 8.52 5.31
C VAL A 725 -11.81 9.27 4.27
N VAL A 726 -10.57 9.59 4.63
CA VAL A 726 -9.56 10.22 3.76
C VAL A 726 -8.33 9.34 3.73
N ALA A 727 -7.54 9.42 2.67
CA ALA A 727 -6.33 8.62 2.53
C ALA A 727 -5.21 9.42 1.86
N CYS A 728 -3.97 9.00 2.10
CA CYS A 728 -2.81 9.47 1.33
C CYS A 728 -2.09 8.30 0.65
N ASN A 729 -1.39 8.61 -0.43
CA ASN A 729 -0.48 7.68 -1.08
C ASN A 729 0.83 7.51 -0.27
N ALA A 730 1.80 6.76 -0.80
CA ALA A 730 3.10 6.51 -0.17
C ALA A 730 3.97 7.79 -0.02
N ASP A 731 3.73 8.79 -0.86
CA ASP A 731 4.43 10.10 -0.87
C ASP A 731 3.67 11.17 -0.04
N GLU A 732 2.76 10.74 0.86
CA GLU A 732 1.97 11.58 1.76
C GLU A 732 1.04 12.59 1.08
N VAL A 733 0.69 12.37 -0.19
CA VAL A 733 -0.27 13.20 -0.91
C VAL A 733 -1.69 12.80 -0.50
N TRP A 734 -2.35 13.66 0.29
CA TRP A 734 -3.66 13.39 0.86
C TRP A 734 -4.81 13.72 -0.10
N ASN A 735 -5.78 12.82 -0.19
CA ASN A 735 -7.10 13.09 -0.75
C ASN A 735 -8.05 13.52 0.38
N TYR A 736 -8.18 14.82 0.59
CA TYR A 736 -9.08 15.38 1.61
C TYR A 736 -10.56 15.39 1.20
N VAL A 737 -10.89 15.15 -0.06
CA VAL A 737 -12.29 14.96 -0.50
C VAL A 737 -12.80 13.66 0.11
N GLY A 738 -11.99 12.59 0.03
CA GLY A 738 -12.27 11.31 0.64
C GLY A 738 -13.55 10.64 0.13
N ALA A 739 -14.09 9.74 0.95
CA ALA A 739 -15.37 9.09 0.74
C ALA A 739 -16.27 9.24 1.97
N THR A 740 -17.59 9.26 1.75
CA THR A 740 -18.58 9.42 2.81
C THR A 740 -19.67 8.35 2.72
N PHE A 741 -20.20 7.95 3.87
CA PHE A 741 -21.34 7.05 3.96
C PHE A 741 -22.24 7.47 5.12
N SER A 742 -23.53 7.72 4.83
CA SER A 742 -24.50 8.18 5.83
C SER A 742 -25.51 7.09 6.15
N PHE A 743 -25.82 6.91 7.43
CA PHE A 743 -26.83 5.94 7.88
C PHE A 743 -27.56 6.44 9.14
N VAL A 744 -28.74 5.87 9.38
CA VAL A 744 -29.59 6.17 10.53
C VAL A 744 -29.90 4.87 11.26
N LEU A 745 -29.46 4.75 12.51
CA LEU A 745 -29.86 3.66 13.40
C LEU A 745 -31.13 4.03 14.11
N LYS A 746 -32.24 3.30 13.82
CA LYS A 746 -33.53 3.50 14.48
C LYS A 746 -33.49 2.94 15.91
N PRO A 747 -34.10 3.64 16.88
CA PRO A 747 -34.21 3.13 18.24
C PRO A 747 -35.15 1.96 18.31
N TYR A 748 -34.96 1.04 19.26
CA TYR A 748 -35.99 0.09 19.65
C TYR A 748 -37.22 0.85 20.19
N PHE A 749 -38.43 0.29 20.01
CA PHE A 749 -39.64 0.89 20.52
C PHE A 749 -39.55 1.30 22.01
N ARG A 750 -38.91 0.45 22.83
CA ARG A 750 -38.60 0.69 24.26
C ARG A 750 -37.67 1.87 24.54
N GLN A 751 -36.92 2.35 23.54
CA GLN A 751 -35.99 3.51 23.61
C GLN A 751 -36.63 4.79 23.07
N THR A 752 -37.88 4.71 22.54
CA THR A 752 -38.56 5.87 21.99
C THR A 752 -39.27 6.65 23.10
N ILE A 753 -39.39 7.95 22.94
CA ILE A 753 -40.13 8.81 23.86
C ILE A 753 -41.59 8.33 24.01
N TRP A 754 -42.16 7.75 22.96
CA TRP A 754 -43.52 7.21 22.98
C TRP A 754 -43.69 6.02 23.93
N PHE A 755 -42.68 5.17 24.06
CA PHE A 755 -42.68 4.09 25.04
C PHE A 755 -42.68 4.61 26.47
N TYR A 756 -41.82 5.62 26.78
CA TYR A 756 -41.79 6.22 28.12
C TYR A 756 -43.08 6.96 28.43
N LEU A 757 -43.66 7.67 27.43
CA LEU A 757 -44.99 8.29 27.57
C LEU A 757 -46.10 7.22 27.80
N ALA A 758 -46.06 6.10 27.09
CA ALA A 758 -46.97 5.00 27.29
C ALA A 758 -46.82 4.37 28.68
N CYS A 759 -45.60 4.15 29.14
CA CYS A 759 -45.32 3.69 30.49
C CYS A 759 -45.81 4.67 31.56
N LEU A 760 -45.57 5.99 31.35
CA LEU A 760 -46.05 7.02 32.25
C LEU A 760 -47.58 7.08 32.30
N ALA A 761 -48.24 7.01 31.13
CA ALA A 761 -49.69 6.92 31.02
C ALA A 761 -50.24 5.65 31.67
N GLY A 762 -49.58 4.49 31.44
CA GLY A 762 -49.93 3.25 32.12
C GLY A 762 -49.81 3.33 33.65
N LEU A 763 -48.69 3.93 34.14
CA LEU A 763 -48.50 4.17 35.56
C LEU A 763 -49.56 5.11 36.13
N ALA A 764 -49.87 6.21 35.41
CA ALA A 764 -50.91 7.12 35.83
C ALA A 764 -52.29 6.44 35.85
N ALA A 765 -52.61 5.58 34.89
CA ALA A 765 -53.85 4.76 34.87
C ALA A 765 -53.91 3.78 36.03
N VAL A 766 -52.78 3.11 36.36
CA VAL A 766 -52.68 2.21 37.52
C VAL A 766 -52.90 2.98 38.84
N ILE A 767 -52.25 4.17 38.97
CA ILE A 767 -52.45 5.03 40.15
C ILE A 767 -53.90 5.50 40.22
N GLY A 768 -54.49 5.91 39.10
CA GLY A 768 -55.91 6.31 39.02
C GLY A 768 -56.83 5.17 39.40
N ALA A 769 -56.62 3.96 38.85
CA ALA A 769 -57.44 2.77 39.21
C ALA A 769 -57.26 2.39 40.68
N ALA A 770 -56.04 2.44 41.22
CA ALA A 770 -55.77 2.20 42.64
C ALA A 770 -56.50 3.24 43.53
N TYR A 771 -56.51 4.53 43.10
CA TYR A 771 -57.19 5.61 43.76
C TYR A 771 -58.70 5.40 43.73
N GLU A 772 -59.29 5.06 42.59
CA GLU A 772 -60.68 4.72 42.45
C GLU A 772 -61.15 3.51 43.32
N LEU A 773 -60.33 2.43 43.29
CA LEU A 773 -60.47 1.27 44.12
C LEU A 773 -60.42 1.63 45.62
N ARG A 774 -59.48 2.55 45.98
CA ARG A 774 -59.42 3.05 47.36
C ARG A 774 -60.69 3.85 47.77
N ILE A 775 -61.13 4.72 46.84
CA ILE A 775 -62.39 5.47 47.07
C ILE A 775 -63.58 4.53 47.17
N MET A 776 -63.70 3.54 46.28
CA MET A 776 -64.75 2.54 46.36
C MET A 776 -64.72 1.77 47.70
N ARG A 777 -63.54 1.34 48.15
CA ARG A 777 -63.38 0.69 49.45
C ARG A 777 -63.71 1.61 50.59
N LEU A 778 -63.34 2.87 50.52
CA LEU A 778 -63.70 3.85 51.56
C LEU A 778 -65.24 4.10 51.56
N ARG A 779 -65.89 4.25 50.39
CA ARG A 779 -67.33 4.39 50.24
C ARG A 779 -68.11 3.12 50.71
N MET A 780 -67.61 1.90 50.45
CA MET A 780 -68.18 0.66 50.95
C MET A 780 -68.02 0.58 52.49
N ARG A 781 -66.84 0.99 52.99
CA ARG A 781 -66.64 1.02 54.45
C ARG A 781 -67.44 2.05 55.16
N GLU A 782 -67.69 3.19 54.53
CA GLU A 782 -68.63 4.23 55.03
C GLU A 782 -70.09 3.73 55.05
N ARG A 783 -70.49 3.02 53.96
CA ARG A 783 -71.82 2.37 53.93
C ARG A 783 -71.97 1.25 54.99
N GLU A 784 -70.95 0.44 55.20
CA GLU A 784 -70.87 -0.61 56.19
C GLU A 784 -70.86 -0.02 57.63
N LEU A 785 -70.12 1.09 57.82
CA LEU A 785 -70.12 1.83 59.07
C LEU A 785 -71.56 2.48 59.33
N GLN A 786 -72.16 3.06 58.26
CA GLN A 786 -73.50 3.61 58.34
C GLN A 786 -74.51 2.55 58.76
N GLN A 787 -74.41 1.36 58.09
CA GLN A 787 -75.23 0.22 58.44
C GLN A 787 -74.99 -0.29 59.89
N ARG A 788 -73.73 -0.30 60.32
CA ARG A 788 -73.38 -0.68 61.73
C ARG A 788 -73.82 0.36 62.71
N VAL A 789 -73.87 1.63 62.37
CA VAL A 789 -74.43 2.70 63.21
C VAL A 789 -75.90 2.57 63.30
N ASP A 790 -76.63 2.28 62.20
CA ASP A 790 -78.06 2.06 62.16
C ASP A 790 -78.42 0.80 62.93
N ASP A 791 -77.67 -0.30 62.85
CA ASP A 791 -77.82 -1.55 63.63
C ASP A 791 -77.50 -1.38 65.12
N ALA A 792 -76.49 -0.50 65.45
CA ALA A 792 -76.09 -0.18 66.81
C ALA A 792 -77.21 0.66 67.50
N VAL A 793 -77.74 1.64 66.76
CA VAL A 793 -78.84 2.46 67.28
C VAL A 793 -80.13 1.57 67.53
N ALA A 794 -80.32 0.49 66.77
CA ALA A 794 -81.40 -0.47 67.01
C ALA A 794 -81.08 -1.41 68.15
N LYS A 795 -79.86 -1.66 68.57
CA LYS A 795 -79.47 -2.55 69.71
C LYS A 795 -79.19 -1.86 71.04
N VAL A 796 -79.23 -0.54 71.11
CA VAL A 796 -79.04 0.23 72.36
C VAL A 796 -80.27 0.22 73.27
N LYS A 797 -81.25 -0.64 72.99
CA LYS A 797 -82.46 -0.80 73.91
C LYS A 797 -82.44 -2.01 74.84
N VAL A 798 -81.28 -2.68 74.94
CA VAL A 798 -81.12 -3.72 75.97
C VAL A 798 -79.64 -3.78 76.43
N LEU A 799 -79.34 -3.18 77.56
CA LEU A 799 -78.50 -3.63 78.64
C LEU A 799 -77.96 -2.42 79.44
N SER A 800 -78.86 -1.92 80.33
CA SER A 800 -78.38 -1.15 81.46
C SER A 800 -78.55 -2.11 82.68
N GLY A 801 -77.42 -2.78 82.94
CA GLY A 801 -77.39 -3.62 84.18
C GLY A 801 -75.92 -3.80 84.60
N MET A 802 -75.57 -3.13 85.71
CA MET A 802 -74.34 -3.40 86.39
C MET A 802 -74.40 -4.85 87.00
N LEU A 803 -73.51 -5.75 86.57
CA LEU A 803 -73.40 -7.08 87.14
C LEU A 803 -72.70 -6.98 88.53
N PRO A 804 -73.30 -7.38 89.65
CA PRO A 804 -72.74 -7.33 90.99
C PRO A 804 -71.62 -8.41 91.09
N LEU A 805 -70.36 -7.98 91.23
CA LEU A 805 -69.26 -8.85 91.51
C LEU A 805 -68.86 -8.81 93.01
N CYS A 806 -68.68 -9.95 93.61
CA CYS A 806 -68.18 -10.03 94.96
C CYS A 806 -66.68 -9.51 95.05
N ALA A 807 -66.43 -8.47 95.79
CA ALA A 807 -65.18 -7.84 95.96
C ALA A 807 -64.06 -8.80 96.48
N SER A 808 -64.43 -9.81 97.27
CA SER A 808 -63.49 -10.76 97.86
C SER A 808 -63.29 -12.03 97.04
N CYS A 809 -64.30 -12.73 96.56
CA CYS A 809 -64.13 -14.02 95.84
C CYS A 809 -64.35 -13.92 94.37
N LYS A 810 -64.65 -12.71 93.80
CA LYS A 810 -64.86 -12.43 92.41
C LYS A 810 -65.94 -13.20 91.65
N LYS A 811 -66.89 -13.83 92.41
CA LYS A 811 -68.07 -14.45 91.81
C LYS A 811 -69.04 -13.42 91.37
N VAL A 812 -69.81 -13.71 90.32
CA VAL A 812 -70.92 -12.90 89.77
C VAL A 812 -72.26 -13.40 90.38
N ARG A 813 -73.10 -12.45 90.74
CA ARG A 813 -74.49 -12.82 91.22
C ARG A 813 -75.46 -12.86 90.02
N ASP A 814 -76.07 -14.02 89.80
CA ASP A 814 -76.99 -14.21 88.71
C ASP A 814 -78.35 -13.53 88.98
N ASP A 815 -79.21 -13.42 88.00
CA ASP A 815 -80.56 -12.80 88.12
C ASP A 815 -81.54 -13.54 89.14
N LYS A 816 -81.16 -14.74 89.52
CA LYS A 816 -81.89 -15.52 90.50
C LYS A 816 -81.32 -15.39 91.94
N GLY A 817 -80.22 -14.60 92.11
CA GLY A 817 -79.59 -14.26 93.39
C GLY A 817 -78.54 -15.22 93.89
N TYR A 818 -78.12 -16.18 93.07
CA TYR A 818 -77.05 -17.13 93.41
C TYR A 818 -75.66 -16.62 92.96
N TRP A 819 -74.61 -16.95 93.67
CA TRP A 819 -73.28 -16.58 93.43
C TRP A 819 -72.48 -17.66 92.68
N GLN A 820 -72.10 -17.49 91.44
CA GLN A 820 -71.37 -18.42 90.57
C GLN A 820 -70.05 -17.89 90.12
N GLN A 821 -69.15 -18.73 89.55
CA GLN A 821 -67.85 -18.36 88.98
C GLN A 821 -68.09 -17.49 87.74
N ILE A 822 -67.20 -16.50 87.51
CA ILE A 822 -67.37 -15.56 86.41
C ILE A 822 -67.28 -16.24 85.05
N GLU A 823 -66.49 -17.30 84.94
CA GLU A 823 -66.26 -18.09 83.74
C GLU A 823 -67.56 -18.82 83.37
N THR A 824 -68.24 -19.37 84.38
CA THR A 824 -69.48 -20.11 84.18
C THR A 824 -70.62 -19.20 83.77
N TYR A 825 -70.69 -18.01 84.37
CA TYR A 825 -71.68 -16.95 84.03
C TYR A 825 -71.52 -16.49 82.64
N ILE A 826 -70.22 -16.28 82.22
CA ILE A 826 -69.92 -15.84 80.86
C ILE A 826 -70.20 -16.92 79.84
N ALA A 827 -69.92 -18.21 80.09
CA ALA A 827 -70.21 -19.34 79.22
C ALA A 827 -71.72 -19.52 79.00
N GLU A 828 -72.60 -19.24 80.03
CA GLU A 828 -74.06 -19.41 79.97
C GLU A 828 -74.73 -18.20 79.28
N HIS A 829 -74.16 -17.01 79.35
CA HIS A 829 -74.78 -15.78 78.86
C HIS A 829 -74.09 -15.11 77.68
N SER A 830 -72.93 -15.69 77.20
CA SER A 830 -72.25 -15.28 75.97
C SER A 830 -71.76 -16.49 75.27
N LYS A 831 -71.59 -16.40 73.96
CA LYS A 831 -70.97 -17.47 73.11
C LYS A 831 -69.43 -17.48 73.17
N THR A 832 -68.85 -17.08 74.28
CA THR A 832 -67.37 -16.94 74.39
C THR A 832 -66.84 -18.03 75.31
N GLU A 833 -65.94 -18.89 74.76
CA GLU A 833 -65.26 -19.90 75.56
C GLU A 833 -64.00 -19.24 76.22
N VAL A 834 -63.83 -19.50 77.49
CA VAL A 834 -62.71 -19.03 78.25
C VAL A 834 -61.66 -20.10 78.34
N SER A 835 -60.49 -19.89 77.73
CA SER A 835 -59.32 -20.75 77.82
C SER A 835 -58.32 -20.24 78.84
N HIS A 836 -57.66 -21.14 79.59
CA HIS A 836 -56.66 -20.78 80.58
C HIS A 836 -55.25 -20.95 79.97
N GLY A 837 -54.44 -19.85 79.95
CA GLY A 837 -53.06 -19.87 79.55
C GLY A 837 -52.23 -19.07 80.51
N LEU A 838 -50.92 -19.35 80.60
CA LEU A 838 -49.98 -18.61 81.34
C LEU A 838 -49.37 -17.52 80.47
N CYS A 839 -49.40 -16.29 80.97
CA CYS A 839 -48.76 -15.17 80.23
C CYS A 839 -47.19 -15.30 80.35
N PRO A 840 -46.42 -14.71 79.44
CA PRO A 840 -44.96 -14.81 79.46
C PRO A 840 -44.31 -14.44 80.79
N ASP A 841 -44.83 -13.47 81.52
CA ASP A 841 -44.38 -13.08 82.86
C ASP A 841 -44.60 -14.12 83.88
N CYS A 842 -45.74 -14.81 83.82
CA CYS A 842 -46.01 -15.94 84.72
C CYS A 842 -45.13 -17.15 84.37
N VAL A 843 -44.92 -17.45 83.10
CA VAL A 843 -43.95 -18.53 82.67
C VAL A 843 -42.57 -18.24 83.20
N LYS A 844 -42.06 -17.01 83.09
CA LYS A 844 -40.82 -16.60 83.63
C LYS A 844 -40.66 -16.71 85.12
N LYS A 845 -41.75 -16.54 85.87
CA LYS A 845 -41.81 -16.57 87.34
C LYS A 845 -42.02 -17.98 87.90
N LEU A 846 -42.81 -18.78 87.24
CA LEU A 846 -43.17 -20.11 87.74
C LEU A 846 -42.32 -21.25 87.15
N TYR A 847 -41.74 -21.06 85.93
CA TYR A 847 -41.01 -22.07 85.23
C TYR A 847 -39.70 -21.41 84.59
N PRO A 848 -38.75 -20.91 85.34
CA PRO A 848 -37.58 -20.18 84.87
C PRO A 848 -36.68 -20.99 83.96
N ASP A 849 -36.67 -22.33 84.10
CA ASP A 849 -35.85 -23.19 83.27
C ASP A 849 -36.44 -23.44 81.87
N ILE A 850 -37.72 -23.50 81.73
CA ILE A 850 -38.42 -23.57 80.44
C ILE A 850 -38.31 -22.26 79.70
N HIS A 851 -38.30 -21.11 80.38
CA HIS A 851 -38.11 -19.82 79.81
C HIS A 851 -36.68 -19.64 79.20
N ARG A 852 -35.66 -20.18 79.85
CA ARG A 852 -34.30 -20.22 79.36
C ARG A 852 -34.11 -21.11 78.11
N GLN A 853 -34.82 -22.26 78.12
CA GLN A 853 -34.82 -23.22 76.98
C GLN A 853 -35.40 -22.57 75.70
N LEU A 854 -36.56 -21.91 75.85
CA LEU A 854 -37.21 -21.21 74.77
C LEU A 854 -36.40 -20.05 74.18
N LEU A 855 -35.64 -19.32 75.02
CA LEU A 855 -34.73 -18.28 74.57
C LEU A 855 -33.53 -18.88 73.82
N ALA A 856 -33.01 -20.03 74.26
CA ALA A 856 -31.93 -20.70 73.60
C ALA A 856 -32.28 -21.25 72.21
N GLU A 857 -33.56 -21.76 72.09
CA GLU A 857 -34.07 -22.23 70.77
C GLU A 857 -34.36 -21.08 69.80
N GLN A 858 -34.75 -19.90 70.30
CA GLN A 858 -34.94 -18.70 69.46
C GLN A 858 -33.60 -18.15 68.97
N GLU A 859 -32.50 -18.18 69.73
CA GLU A 859 -31.16 -17.77 69.28
C GLU A 859 -30.56 -18.77 68.29
N ALA A 860 -30.91 -20.06 68.32
CA ALA A 860 -30.49 -21.07 67.38
C ALA A 860 -31.16 -21.01 65.99
N ALA A 861 -32.34 -20.35 65.93
CA ALA A 861 -33.15 -20.31 64.72
C ALA A 861 -32.95 -19.10 63.80
N GLY A 862 -31.98 -18.21 64.09
CA GLY A 862 -31.44 -17.20 63.14
C GLY A 862 -32.45 -16.22 62.52
N GLY A 863 -33.49 -15.77 63.26
CA GLY A 863 -34.46 -14.80 62.77
C GLY A 863 -34.22 -13.39 63.36
N PRO A 864 -34.45 -12.32 62.58
CA PRO A 864 -34.13 -10.96 63.04
C PRO A 864 -35.13 -10.46 64.09
N ASN A 865 -34.61 -9.81 65.10
CA ASN A 865 -35.25 -9.16 66.21
C ASN A 865 -36.20 -8.05 65.72
N PRO A 866 -37.49 -8.07 66.04
CA PRO A 866 -38.35 -6.89 65.88
C PRO A 866 -38.40 -6.09 67.22
N ASN A 867 -37.78 -4.97 67.24
CA ASN A 867 -37.93 -3.94 68.23
C ASN A 867 -38.66 -2.75 67.65
N PRO A 868 -39.27 -1.95 68.48
CA PRO A 868 -40.31 -2.12 69.50
C PRO A 868 -41.66 -1.62 69.06
#